data_d20f9d66c749db6350bea38ea9ed88a6
#
_entry.id   d20f9d66c749db6350bea38ea9ed88a6
#
_cell.length_a   1.000
_cell.length_b   1.000
_cell.length_c   1.000
_cell.angle_alpha   90.00
_cell.angle_beta   90.00
_cell.angle_gamma   90.00
#
_symmetry.space_group_name_H-M   'P 1'
#
loop_
_entity.id
_entity.type
_entity.pdbx_description
1 polymer ?
#
loop_
_entity_poly.entity_id
_entity_poly.type
_entity_poly.pdbx_seq_one_letter_code
_entity_poly.pdbx_strand_id
1 'polypeptide(L)'
;MVQGVQKVQGVQLRPIRILRARMMERHTCCPFTAQLDFTYRYIFSESFYLYPMVNSQKGSIFAVQKIKGTIFPLLNNSNKSIMKLTHQLNQYEGFIWKREINVRDFIQHNYTPYEGDASFLAPATERTLRLWNQLSEMFKVEREKGVYDAETRLPQTLTTYGAGYINKEDEVIVGLQTDAPLKRGIFPKGGIRMVEAALDAYGYKLDPETKEIYTKYRKTHNQGVFSAYTKEIRDARHSHIITGLPDAYGRGRIIGDYRRIALYGVDNLIEEKKRYMDRLDISEMSDDVIRCREEITEQIQALKDFVKMCEAYGFDVTKPAQNAREAVQFVYFGYLGAVKDQDGAAMSIGRISTFLDIFIENDIREGKLTEVEAQELIDQLIIKLRIVRFLRTPEYNDLFSGDPVWVTASEGGMGIDGRTLVTKTCFRMLHTLENLGPAPEPNLTVLWSERLPDPWKRYCAEMSIKTSAIQYENDDLMRPDYGDDYGIACCVSPMKIGKQMQFFGARANLAKCLLYAINGGRDERSGEQIAPAYAPITDEILDYDVVMDKFEQMMRWLARTYANALHIIHYMHDKYDYEAFEMALHDGDVERTRATGIAGLSIVADSLAAIKFGQVKVIRDERGLAVGFENSGYVPFGNNDDKTDALALMVTEKFMEFMRQHNTYRGAKPTQSLLTITSNVVYGKYTGATPDGRPAGVPFAPGANPMNGRDTRGAVAALSSVAKLPFQHSHDGISYTFAISPATLGKQSDTQITNLVNLMDGYFTPDGGHHLNVNVFDRQLLVDAMEHPEKYPQLTIRVSGYAVNFIKLTHEQQLDVLSRTINHSL
;
A
#
# COMPACT_ATOMS: atom_id res chain seq x y z
N MET A 1 8.09 -34.62 41.99
CA MET A 1 8.30 -33.27 41.43
C MET A 1 9.60 -33.10 40.64
N VAL A 2 10.61 -33.95 40.85
CA VAL A 2 11.91 -33.84 40.15
C VAL A 2 11.94 -34.53 38.77
N GLN A 3 11.04 -35.47 38.51
CA GLN A 3 11.03 -36.20 37.25
C GLN A 3 10.37 -35.45 36.07
N GLY A 4 9.59 -34.37 36.33
CA GLY A 4 8.93 -33.58 35.28
C GLY A 4 9.87 -32.57 34.57
N VAL A 5 10.92 -32.13 35.22
CA VAL A 5 11.86 -31.13 34.69
C VAL A 5 12.89 -31.72 33.70
N GLN A 6 13.27 -32.98 33.88
CA GLN A 6 14.24 -33.61 32.97
C GLN A 6 13.67 -33.99 31.60
N LYS A 7 12.35 -34.21 31.47
CA LYS A 7 11.70 -34.52 30.19
C LYS A 7 11.58 -33.32 29.27
N VAL A 8 11.52 -32.10 29.83
CA VAL A 8 11.40 -30.86 29.03
C VAL A 8 12.72 -30.44 28.44
N GLN A 9 13.85 -30.72 29.11
CA GLN A 9 15.17 -30.37 28.59
C GLN A 9 15.60 -31.23 27.38
N GLY A 10 15.15 -32.48 27.29
CA GLY A 10 15.58 -33.41 26.23
C GLY A 10 14.91 -33.21 24.87
N VAL A 11 13.77 -32.56 24.81
CA VAL A 11 12.97 -32.40 23.59
C VAL A 11 13.31 -31.11 22.81
N GLN A 12 13.89 -30.11 23.49
CA GLN A 12 14.16 -28.81 22.86
C GLN A 12 15.53 -28.71 22.16
N LEU A 13 16.47 -29.62 22.41
CA LEU A 13 17.80 -29.54 21.79
C LEU A 13 17.86 -30.08 20.34
N ARG A 14 16.93 -30.93 19.92
CA ARG A 14 16.93 -31.51 18.57
C ARG A 14 16.59 -30.51 17.42
N PRO A 15 15.60 -29.60 17.55
CA PRO A 15 15.29 -28.64 16.49
C PRO A 15 16.43 -27.64 16.23
N ILE A 16 17.12 -27.22 17.29
CA ILE A 16 18.19 -26.21 17.21
C ILE A 16 19.43 -26.73 16.47
N ARG A 17 19.80 -28.02 16.67
CA ARG A 17 20.93 -28.64 15.95
C ARG A 17 20.63 -28.83 14.44
N ILE A 18 19.39 -29.13 14.07
CA ILE A 18 18.99 -29.29 12.66
C ILE A 18 18.97 -27.92 11.94
N LEU A 19 18.54 -26.85 12.61
CA LEU A 19 18.57 -25.51 12.02
C LEU A 19 20.01 -25.01 11.83
N ARG A 20 20.92 -25.30 12.76
CA ARG A 20 22.35 -24.92 12.66
C ARG A 20 23.06 -25.64 11.51
N ALA A 21 22.80 -26.91 11.31
CA ALA A 21 23.39 -27.69 10.20
C ALA A 21 22.87 -27.23 8.82
N ARG A 22 21.57 -26.89 8.70
CA ARG A 22 20.99 -26.41 7.43
C ARG A 22 21.40 -24.98 7.07
N MET A 23 21.68 -24.10 8.05
CA MET A 23 22.17 -22.75 7.77
C MET A 23 23.64 -22.70 7.36
N MET A 24 24.47 -23.63 7.83
CA MET A 24 25.90 -23.69 7.42
C MET A 24 26.11 -24.11 5.96
N GLU A 25 25.13 -24.81 5.34
CA GLU A 25 25.28 -25.28 3.96
C GLU A 25 24.81 -24.28 2.88
N ARG A 26 24.27 -23.09 3.26
CA ARG A 26 23.67 -22.16 2.27
C ARG A 26 24.17 -20.72 2.32
N HIS A 27 25.08 -20.33 3.18
CA HIS A 27 25.58 -18.96 3.25
C HIS A 27 27.10 -18.88 3.33
N THR A 28 27.71 -18.89 2.18
CA THR A 28 29.02 -18.32 1.94
C THR A 28 28.84 -16.90 1.39
N CYS A 29 28.39 -15.97 2.20
CA CYS A 29 28.60 -14.53 2.00
C CYS A 29 28.00 -13.76 3.19
N CYS A 30 28.91 -13.23 3.98
CA CYS A 30 28.79 -12.27 5.06
C CYS A 30 28.53 -12.79 6.50
N PRO A 31 29.58 -12.87 7.34
CA PRO A 31 29.49 -13.36 8.73
C PRO A 31 28.98 -12.35 9.77
N PHE A 32 28.93 -11.06 9.48
CA PHE A 32 28.76 -10.04 10.52
C PHE A 32 27.33 -9.70 10.89
N THR A 33 26.40 -9.70 9.96
CA THR A 33 24.98 -9.38 10.22
C THR A 33 24.21 -10.51 10.89
N ALA A 34 24.57 -11.77 10.60
CA ALA A 34 23.93 -12.94 11.20
C ALA A 34 24.18 -13.07 12.72
N GLN A 35 25.27 -12.53 13.22
CA GLN A 35 25.67 -12.68 14.61
C GLN A 35 24.98 -11.69 15.56
N LEU A 36 24.66 -10.48 15.08
CA LEU A 36 23.93 -9.47 15.86
C LEU A 36 22.44 -9.81 15.99
N ASP A 37 21.82 -10.29 14.90
CA ASP A 37 20.41 -10.70 14.90
C ASP A 37 20.19 -11.94 15.79
N PHE A 38 21.18 -12.84 15.88
CA PHE A 38 21.12 -14.03 16.72
C PHE A 38 21.21 -13.72 18.23
N THR A 39 22.00 -12.69 18.59
CA THR A 39 22.16 -12.27 20.00
C THR A 39 20.87 -11.58 20.48
N TYR A 40 20.21 -10.80 19.62
CA TYR A 40 18.98 -10.11 19.96
C TYR A 40 17.78 -11.06 20.11
N ARG A 41 17.65 -12.07 19.25
CA ARG A 41 16.62 -13.11 19.36
C ARG A 41 16.80 -14.02 20.56
N TYR A 42 18.06 -14.26 20.98
CA TYR A 42 18.34 -15.09 22.16
C TYR A 42 17.97 -14.38 23.47
N ILE A 43 18.18 -13.08 23.56
CA ILE A 43 17.81 -12.26 24.72
C ILE A 43 16.28 -12.15 24.83
N PHE A 44 15.57 -12.04 23.70
CA PHE A 44 14.09 -11.98 23.69
C PHE A 44 13.44 -13.34 24.03
N SER A 45 14.04 -14.47 23.61
CA SER A 45 13.48 -15.79 23.92
C SER A 45 13.63 -16.17 25.40
N GLU A 46 14.69 -15.76 26.08
CA GLU A 46 14.84 -15.97 27.51
C GLU A 46 13.87 -15.14 28.36
N SER A 47 13.53 -13.94 27.90
CA SER A 47 12.53 -13.08 28.54
C SER A 47 11.10 -13.66 28.45
N PHE A 48 10.78 -14.36 27.37
CA PHE A 48 9.45 -14.96 27.14
C PHE A 48 9.20 -16.21 28.00
N TYR A 49 10.24 -16.93 28.40
CA TYR A 49 10.12 -18.13 29.24
C TYR A 49 9.93 -17.84 30.73
N LEU A 50 10.10 -16.62 31.19
CA LEU A 50 9.88 -16.22 32.57
C LEU A 50 8.41 -15.85 32.91
N TYR A 51 7.58 -15.62 31.89
CA TYR A 51 6.20 -15.17 32.08
C TYR A 51 5.20 -16.25 32.63
N PRO A 52 5.29 -17.54 32.24
CA PRO A 52 4.40 -18.57 32.78
C PRO A 52 4.67 -18.99 34.24
N MET A 53 5.87 -18.70 34.79
CA MET A 53 6.20 -19.10 36.15
C MET A 53 5.67 -18.18 37.24
N VAL A 54 5.22 -17.00 36.92
CA VAL A 54 4.75 -15.98 37.89
C VAL A 54 3.30 -16.23 38.32
N ASN A 55 2.55 -17.09 37.62
CA ASN A 55 1.12 -17.29 37.83
C ASN A 55 0.72 -18.63 38.51
N SER A 56 1.62 -19.36 39.14
CA SER A 56 1.25 -20.57 39.91
C SER A 56 1.31 -20.39 41.43
N GLN A 57 0.30 -20.94 42.07
CA GLN A 57 -0.17 -20.69 43.44
C GLN A 57 0.86 -20.89 44.58
N LYS A 58 0.55 -20.21 45.67
CA LYS A 58 1.02 -20.23 47.08
C LYS A 58 2.35 -20.93 47.45
N GLY A 59 2.81 -21.98 46.80
CA GLY A 59 4.08 -22.65 47.10
C GLY A 59 5.31 -21.96 46.54
N SER A 60 5.13 -21.05 45.61
CA SER A 60 6.21 -20.32 44.90
C SER A 60 6.58 -18.99 45.57
N ILE A 61 5.79 -18.51 46.56
CA ILE A 61 6.05 -17.19 47.18
C ILE A 61 7.37 -17.20 47.98
N PHE A 62 7.72 -18.29 48.64
CA PHE A 62 8.99 -18.40 49.36
C PHE A 62 10.22 -18.52 48.44
N ALA A 63 10.08 -19.21 47.32
CA ALA A 63 11.11 -19.29 46.30
C ALA A 63 11.28 -17.96 45.57
N VAL A 64 10.16 -17.26 45.31
CA VAL A 64 10.16 -15.94 44.66
C VAL A 64 10.73 -14.83 45.53
N GLN A 65 10.53 -14.91 46.88
CA GLN A 65 11.20 -13.95 47.78
C GLN A 65 12.70 -14.18 47.91
N LYS A 66 13.18 -15.43 47.83
CA LYS A 66 14.60 -15.72 47.83
C LYS A 66 15.25 -15.38 46.47
N ILE A 67 14.51 -15.54 45.39
CA ILE A 67 14.92 -15.13 44.05
C ILE A 67 14.83 -13.59 43.92
N LYS A 68 13.81 -12.93 44.50
CA LYS A 68 13.74 -11.45 44.57
C LYS A 68 14.93 -10.85 45.31
N GLY A 69 15.40 -11.50 46.40
CA GLY A 69 16.59 -11.04 47.11
C GLY A 69 17.89 -11.09 46.31
N THR A 70 17.96 -11.97 45.33
CA THR A 70 19.18 -12.16 44.51
C THR A 70 19.08 -11.58 43.09
N ILE A 71 17.88 -11.52 42.54
CA ILE A 71 17.61 -11.05 41.15
C ILE A 71 17.19 -9.58 41.11
N PHE A 72 16.53 -9.08 42.15
CA PHE A 72 16.12 -7.67 42.24
C PHE A 72 17.29 -6.67 42.20
N PRO A 73 18.46 -6.95 42.79
CA PRO A 73 19.65 -6.11 42.58
C PRO A 73 20.17 -6.19 41.14
N LEU A 74 20.03 -7.34 40.46
CA LEU A 74 20.47 -7.52 39.08
C LEU A 74 19.50 -6.88 38.09
N LEU A 75 18.19 -6.96 38.32
CA LEU A 75 17.17 -6.28 37.52
C LEU A 75 17.16 -4.78 37.78
N ASN A 76 17.34 -4.32 39.01
CA ASN A 76 17.52 -2.89 39.29
C ASN A 76 18.83 -2.35 38.76
N ASN A 77 19.90 -3.15 38.72
CA ASN A 77 21.15 -2.73 38.11
C ASN A 77 21.09 -2.78 36.58
N SER A 78 20.39 -3.74 35.98
CA SER A 78 20.17 -3.78 34.55
C SER A 78 19.21 -2.67 34.07
N ASN A 79 18.12 -2.38 34.81
CA ASN A 79 17.25 -1.25 34.53
C ASN A 79 17.93 0.10 34.77
N LYS A 80 18.76 0.21 35.82
CA LYS A 80 19.62 1.40 36.01
C LYS A 80 20.73 1.51 34.97
N SER A 81 21.29 0.39 34.51
CA SER A 81 22.26 0.37 33.39
C SER A 81 21.59 0.66 32.05
N ILE A 82 20.37 0.16 31.80
CA ILE A 82 19.59 0.46 30.61
C ILE A 82 19.11 1.92 30.63
N MET A 83 18.60 2.45 31.78
CA MET A 83 18.27 3.88 31.91
C MET A 83 19.52 4.76 31.84
N LYS A 84 20.66 4.33 32.36
CA LYS A 84 21.93 5.04 32.23
C LYS A 84 22.47 4.98 30.81
N LEU A 85 22.28 3.85 30.11
CA LEU A 85 22.64 3.66 28.71
C LEU A 85 21.74 4.50 27.79
N THR A 86 20.41 4.53 28.02
CA THR A 86 19.47 5.40 27.32
C THR A 86 19.72 6.88 27.60
N HIS A 87 20.01 7.25 28.85
CA HIS A 87 20.39 8.63 29.19
C HIS A 87 21.78 9.04 28.65
N GLN A 88 22.73 8.08 28.59
CA GLN A 88 24.03 8.31 27.95
C GLN A 88 23.91 8.32 26.41
N LEU A 89 23.03 7.51 25.81
CA LEU A 89 22.74 7.54 24.39
C LEU A 89 22.08 8.86 23.97
N ASN A 90 21.23 9.45 24.81
CA ASN A 90 20.63 10.77 24.59
C ASN A 90 21.64 11.93 24.74
N GLN A 91 22.78 11.70 25.39
CA GLN A 91 23.85 12.69 25.54
C GLN A 91 25.04 12.46 24.58
N TYR A 92 25.01 11.40 23.79
CA TYR A 92 26.09 11.07 22.87
C TYR A 92 25.96 11.84 21.57
N GLU A 93 26.90 12.73 21.28
CA GLU A 93 27.13 13.34 19.97
C GLU A 93 27.54 12.30 18.90
N GLY A 94 27.06 11.16 18.96
CA GLY A 94 27.43 10.04 18.12
C GLY A 94 26.24 9.25 17.64
N PHE A 95 25.09 9.89 17.55
CA PHE A 95 23.91 9.28 16.96
C PHE A 95 24.24 8.74 15.58
N ILE A 96 23.71 7.57 15.25
CA ILE A 96 24.00 6.85 13.99
C ILE A 96 23.71 7.72 12.80
N TRP A 97 22.59 8.48 12.83
CA TRP A 97 22.19 9.38 11.75
C TRP A 97 23.22 10.47 11.39
N LYS A 98 24.14 10.82 12.31
CA LYS A 98 25.23 11.78 12.05
C LYS A 98 26.40 11.17 11.27
N ARG A 99 26.45 9.85 11.12
CA ARG A 99 27.55 9.11 10.47
C ARG A 99 27.10 8.26 9.29
N GLU A 100 25.85 7.82 9.32
CA GLU A 100 25.25 6.94 8.32
C GLU A 100 23.84 7.45 7.98
N ILE A 101 23.35 7.10 6.80
CA ILE A 101 21.95 7.40 6.41
C ILE A 101 21.00 6.62 7.32
N ASN A 102 20.36 7.31 8.27
CA ASN A 102 19.39 6.71 9.19
C ASN A 102 18.39 7.75 9.66
N VAL A 103 17.35 7.98 8.85
CA VAL A 103 16.29 8.96 9.16
C VAL A 103 15.50 8.55 10.40
N ARG A 104 15.27 7.24 10.61
CA ARG A 104 14.58 6.74 11.79
C ARG A 104 15.30 7.16 13.09
N ASP A 105 16.62 6.98 13.14
CA ASP A 105 17.42 7.36 14.32
C ASP A 105 17.35 8.86 14.58
N PHE A 106 17.34 9.70 13.53
CA PHE A 106 17.13 11.14 13.66
C PHE A 106 15.75 11.45 14.27
N ILE A 107 14.67 10.84 13.75
CA ILE A 107 13.32 11.06 14.26
C ILE A 107 13.26 10.68 15.74
N GLN A 108 13.70 9.48 16.11
CA GLN A 108 13.63 8.95 17.47
C GLN A 108 14.29 9.84 18.53
N HIS A 109 15.34 10.58 18.15
CA HIS A 109 16.07 11.45 19.04
C HIS A 109 15.57 12.91 19.09
N ASN A 110 14.78 13.35 18.13
CA ASN A 110 14.46 14.78 17.97
C ASN A 110 12.97 15.11 17.98
N TYR A 111 12.06 14.16 17.72
CA TYR A 111 10.63 14.46 17.72
C TYR A 111 10.06 14.59 19.12
N THR A 112 8.98 15.35 19.24
CA THR A 112 8.20 15.49 20.48
C THR A 112 6.81 14.92 20.25
N PRO A 113 6.40 13.85 20.97
CA PRO A 113 5.02 13.36 20.92
C PRO A 113 4.03 14.45 21.31
N TYR A 114 2.88 14.45 20.65
CA TYR A 114 1.79 15.39 20.99
C TYR A 114 0.55 14.62 21.44
N GLU A 115 0.09 14.93 22.66
CA GLU A 115 -1.06 14.29 23.30
C GLU A 115 -2.23 15.27 23.53
N GLY A 116 -2.06 16.53 23.06
CA GLY A 116 -3.08 17.58 23.16
C GLY A 116 -4.13 17.49 22.06
N ASP A 117 -5.03 18.46 22.05
CA ASP A 117 -6.15 18.56 21.11
C ASP A 117 -5.83 19.42 19.87
N ALA A 118 -6.83 19.61 19.01
CA ALA A 118 -6.72 20.36 17.76
C ALA A 118 -6.81 21.88 17.88
N SER A 119 -6.79 22.46 19.09
CA SER A 119 -7.05 23.90 19.33
C SER A 119 -5.99 24.84 18.76
N PHE A 120 -4.78 24.36 18.43
CA PHE A 120 -3.70 25.15 17.83
C PHE A 120 -3.83 25.28 16.29
N LEU A 121 -4.70 24.51 15.66
CA LEU A 121 -4.85 24.50 14.21
C LEU A 121 -5.32 25.85 13.68
N ALA A 122 -4.79 26.24 12.53
CA ALA A 122 -5.05 27.52 11.91
C ALA A 122 -5.81 27.38 10.58
N PRO A 123 -6.64 28.37 10.20
CA PRO A 123 -7.29 28.40 8.91
C PRO A 123 -6.26 28.61 7.78
N ALA A 124 -6.67 28.26 6.55
CA ALA A 124 -5.87 28.54 5.36
C ALA A 124 -5.67 30.04 5.16
N THR A 125 -4.46 30.42 4.72
CA THR A 125 -4.14 31.83 4.41
C THR A 125 -4.84 32.28 3.11
N GLU A 126 -5.01 33.62 2.95
CA GLU A 126 -5.64 34.17 1.74
C GLU A 126 -4.91 33.77 0.44
N ARG A 127 -3.56 33.73 0.45
CA ARG A 127 -2.80 33.31 -0.75
C ARG A 127 -2.97 31.83 -1.04
N THR A 128 -3.03 30.96 -0.02
CA THR A 128 -3.35 29.54 -0.18
C THR A 128 -4.75 29.35 -0.79
N LEU A 129 -5.74 30.12 -0.31
CA LEU A 129 -7.09 30.08 -0.88
C LEU A 129 -7.15 30.58 -2.33
N ARG A 130 -6.35 31.61 -2.69
CA ARG A 130 -6.25 32.06 -4.10
C ARG A 130 -5.68 30.95 -4.99
N LEU A 131 -4.61 30.28 -4.58
CA LEU A 131 -4.05 29.12 -5.32
C LEU A 131 -5.08 28.01 -5.49
N TRP A 132 -5.78 27.66 -4.41
CA TRP A 132 -6.78 26.60 -4.42
C TRP A 132 -7.98 26.93 -5.31
N ASN A 133 -8.48 28.16 -5.26
CA ASN A 133 -9.56 28.61 -6.12
C ASN A 133 -9.15 28.59 -7.61
N GLN A 134 -7.94 29.06 -7.94
CA GLN A 134 -7.42 28.97 -9.31
C GLN A 134 -7.38 27.52 -9.82
N LEU A 135 -6.85 26.59 -9.03
CA LEU A 135 -6.81 25.16 -9.37
C LEU A 135 -8.22 24.55 -9.48
N SER A 136 -9.15 24.96 -8.62
CA SER A 136 -10.54 24.48 -8.66
C SER A 136 -11.22 24.80 -9.98
N GLU A 137 -10.97 25.98 -10.56
CA GLU A 137 -11.44 26.33 -11.90
C GLU A 137 -10.76 25.48 -12.98
N MET A 138 -9.45 25.23 -12.85
CA MET A 138 -8.73 24.37 -13.80
C MET A 138 -9.23 22.91 -13.74
N PHE A 139 -9.58 22.39 -12.56
CA PHE A 139 -10.19 21.06 -12.41
C PHE A 139 -11.56 20.93 -13.09
N LYS A 140 -12.34 22.01 -13.19
CA LYS A 140 -13.61 22.01 -13.95
C LYS A 140 -13.31 21.77 -15.43
N VAL A 141 -12.36 22.50 -15.99
CA VAL A 141 -11.93 22.34 -17.39
C VAL A 141 -11.35 20.94 -17.64
N GLU A 142 -10.52 20.43 -16.71
CA GLU A 142 -9.97 19.06 -16.80
C GLU A 142 -11.09 18.01 -16.88
N ARG A 143 -12.15 18.16 -16.06
CA ARG A 143 -13.30 17.24 -16.07
C ARG A 143 -14.07 17.27 -17.39
N GLU A 144 -14.25 18.43 -17.98
CA GLU A 144 -14.99 18.59 -19.25
C GLU A 144 -14.22 18.01 -20.43
N LYS A 145 -12.88 18.14 -20.44
CA LYS A 145 -12.00 17.72 -21.54
C LYS A 145 -11.38 16.33 -21.38
N GLY A 146 -11.45 15.76 -20.15
CA GLY A 146 -10.73 14.54 -19.78
C GLY A 146 -9.29 14.79 -19.34
N VAL A 147 -8.58 15.74 -19.97
CA VAL A 147 -7.27 16.26 -19.54
C VAL A 147 -7.27 17.78 -19.67
N TYR A 148 -6.53 18.49 -18.83
CA TYR A 148 -6.38 19.93 -18.91
C TYR A 148 -5.47 20.33 -20.08
N ASP A 149 -4.28 19.72 -20.13
CA ASP A 149 -3.28 19.88 -21.20
C ASP A 149 -2.33 18.66 -21.23
N ALA A 150 -1.64 18.41 -22.32
CA ALA A 150 -0.69 17.32 -22.47
C ALA A 150 0.53 17.73 -23.31
N GLU A 151 1.70 17.24 -22.91
CA GLU A 151 2.93 17.30 -23.71
C GLU A 151 2.84 16.30 -24.88
N THR A 152 3.34 16.69 -26.03
CA THR A 152 3.26 15.88 -27.27
C THR A 152 4.62 15.48 -27.85
N ARG A 153 5.71 16.11 -27.37
CA ARG A 153 7.03 15.97 -27.99
C ARG A 153 8.12 15.53 -27.02
N LEU A 154 8.22 16.21 -25.85
CA LEU A 154 9.37 16.04 -24.97
C LEU A 154 9.13 14.94 -23.93
N PRO A 155 9.89 13.83 -23.97
CA PRO A 155 9.84 12.82 -22.89
C PRO A 155 10.16 13.46 -21.55
N GLN A 156 9.34 13.19 -20.55
CA GLN A 156 9.51 13.71 -19.21
C GLN A 156 10.77 13.11 -18.55
N THR A 157 11.59 13.99 -17.97
CA THR A 157 12.74 13.67 -17.12
C THR A 157 12.85 14.73 -16.03
N LEU A 158 13.80 14.57 -15.12
CA LEU A 158 14.09 15.58 -14.07
C LEU A 158 14.34 16.97 -14.63
N THR A 159 14.97 17.08 -15.80
CA THR A 159 15.46 18.34 -16.38
C THR A 159 14.77 18.75 -17.69
N THR A 160 13.74 18.03 -18.13
CA THR A 160 13.05 18.34 -19.39
C THR A 160 12.40 19.73 -19.37
N TYR A 161 11.81 20.10 -18.23
CA TYR A 161 11.08 21.35 -18.08
C TYR A 161 11.83 22.33 -17.16
N GLY A 162 11.75 23.62 -17.49
CA GLY A 162 12.14 24.68 -16.58
C GLY A 162 11.22 24.80 -15.36
N ALA A 163 11.48 25.79 -14.50
CA ALA A 163 10.66 26.03 -13.33
C ALA A 163 9.23 26.46 -13.71
N GLY A 164 8.24 25.67 -13.35
CA GLY A 164 6.81 25.93 -13.52
C GLY A 164 6.15 26.34 -12.21
N TYR A 165 5.11 27.15 -12.29
CA TYR A 165 4.34 27.67 -11.12
C TYR A 165 2.85 27.62 -11.40
N ILE A 166 2.04 27.49 -10.33
CA ILE A 166 0.60 27.78 -10.37
C ILE A 166 0.44 29.29 -10.39
N ASN A 167 0.99 29.97 -9.40
CA ASN A 167 1.14 31.41 -9.27
C ASN A 167 2.39 31.72 -8.43
N LYS A 168 3.42 32.25 -9.04
CA LYS A 168 4.74 32.44 -8.41
C LYS A 168 4.70 33.34 -7.17
N GLU A 169 3.75 34.28 -7.11
CA GLU A 169 3.65 35.25 -6.00
C GLU A 169 3.00 34.64 -4.76
N ASP A 170 2.09 33.69 -4.95
CA ASP A 170 1.30 33.07 -3.89
C ASP A 170 1.93 31.78 -3.37
N GLU A 171 2.87 31.17 -4.12
CA GLU A 171 3.47 29.88 -3.75
C GLU A 171 4.58 30.01 -2.71
N VAL A 172 4.39 29.37 -1.54
CA VAL A 172 5.45 29.17 -0.53
C VAL A 172 6.21 27.88 -0.80
N ILE A 173 5.50 26.83 -1.24
CA ILE A 173 6.04 25.57 -1.72
C ILE A 173 5.93 25.55 -3.24
N VAL A 174 7.07 25.46 -3.94
CA VAL A 174 7.16 25.56 -5.39
C VAL A 174 7.48 24.23 -6.05
N GLY A 175 7.22 24.15 -7.33
CA GLY A 175 7.54 22.98 -8.14
C GLY A 175 6.32 22.38 -8.84
N LEU A 176 6.48 22.05 -10.11
CA LEU A 176 5.47 21.37 -10.92
C LEU A 176 6.08 20.18 -11.64
N GLN A 177 5.24 19.19 -11.94
CA GLN A 177 5.62 18.01 -12.74
C GLN A 177 6.09 18.37 -14.14
N THR A 178 5.46 19.38 -14.75
CA THR A 178 5.85 19.96 -16.05
C THR A 178 6.08 21.47 -15.89
N ASP A 179 6.08 22.20 -16.97
CA ASP A 179 6.20 23.66 -17.00
C ASP A 179 4.91 24.42 -16.68
N ALA A 180 3.76 23.69 -16.64
CA ALA A 180 2.46 24.28 -16.34
C ALA A 180 1.61 23.36 -15.44
N PRO A 181 0.72 23.91 -14.59
CA PRO A 181 -0.13 23.12 -13.73
C PRO A 181 -1.10 22.25 -14.56
N LEU A 182 -1.33 21.01 -14.10
CA LEU A 182 -2.20 20.00 -14.74
C LEU A 182 -1.81 19.59 -16.17
N LYS A 183 -0.71 20.10 -16.73
CA LYS A 183 -0.18 19.60 -18.01
C LYS A 183 0.50 18.24 -17.78
N ARG A 184 0.07 17.23 -18.52
CA ARG A 184 0.56 15.85 -18.40
C ARG A 184 1.81 15.64 -19.23
N GLY A 185 2.85 15.09 -18.65
CA GLY A 185 4.08 14.67 -19.36
C GLY A 185 3.89 13.35 -20.12
N ILE A 186 4.78 13.06 -21.05
CA ILE A 186 4.83 11.78 -21.76
C ILE A 186 6.01 10.93 -21.28
N PHE A 187 5.81 9.61 -21.17
CA PHE A 187 6.80 8.61 -20.72
C PHE A 187 6.98 7.50 -21.77
N PRO A 188 7.63 7.77 -22.91
CA PRO A 188 7.71 6.82 -24.01
C PRO A 188 8.53 5.57 -23.66
N LYS A 189 9.49 5.65 -22.71
CA LYS A 189 10.34 4.53 -22.30
C LYS A 189 9.53 3.37 -21.70
N GLY A 190 8.42 3.67 -21.01
CA GLY A 190 7.45 2.69 -20.53
C GLY A 190 6.65 2.06 -21.66
N GLY A 191 6.05 2.87 -22.53
CA GLY A 191 5.24 2.36 -23.62
C GLY A 191 4.80 3.41 -24.63
N ILE A 192 5.51 3.54 -25.74
CA ILE A 192 5.17 4.53 -26.79
C ILE A 192 3.77 4.35 -27.35
N ARG A 193 3.28 3.12 -27.47
CA ARG A 193 1.91 2.84 -27.95
C ARG A 193 0.84 3.36 -27.00
N MET A 194 1.11 3.30 -25.69
CA MET A 194 0.22 3.83 -24.67
C MET A 194 0.18 5.34 -24.71
N VAL A 195 1.35 5.99 -24.86
CA VAL A 195 1.45 7.44 -25.03
C VAL A 195 0.67 7.91 -26.25
N GLU A 196 0.88 7.28 -27.41
CA GLU A 196 0.18 7.62 -28.65
C GLU A 196 -1.36 7.45 -28.50
N ALA A 197 -1.79 6.30 -27.96
CA ALA A 197 -3.22 6.03 -27.76
C ALA A 197 -3.87 7.02 -26.80
N ALA A 198 -3.18 7.41 -25.72
CA ALA A 198 -3.69 8.38 -24.77
C ALA A 198 -3.78 9.78 -25.37
N LEU A 199 -2.75 10.23 -26.09
CA LEU A 199 -2.78 11.51 -26.79
C LEU A 199 -3.92 11.57 -27.82
N ASP A 200 -4.05 10.53 -28.64
CA ASP A 200 -5.12 10.45 -29.66
C ASP A 200 -6.53 10.48 -29.04
N ALA A 201 -6.74 9.80 -27.90
CA ALA A 201 -8.02 9.79 -27.19
C ALA A 201 -8.45 11.17 -26.70
N TYR A 202 -7.50 12.06 -26.39
CA TYR A 202 -7.78 13.43 -25.94
C TYR A 202 -7.60 14.50 -27.04
N GLY A 203 -7.43 14.07 -28.30
CA GLY A 203 -7.35 14.99 -29.44
C GLY A 203 -5.98 15.59 -29.71
N TYR A 204 -4.93 15.10 -29.07
CA TYR A 204 -3.55 15.47 -29.30
C TYR A 204 -2.87 14.51 -30.30
N LYS A 205 -1.71 14.90 -30.83
CA LYS A 205 -0.91 14.05 -31.71
C LYS A 205 0.52 13.95 -31.20
N LEU A 206 1.03 12.72 -31.10
CA LEU A 206 2.41 12.46 -30.76
C LEU A 206 3.33 12.97 -31.85
N ASP A 207 4.39 13.70 -31.47
CA ASP A 207 5.41 14.19 -32.37
C ASP A 207 6.05 13.04 -33.17
N PRO A 208 6.18 13.19 -34.54
CA PRO A 208 6.69 12.11 -35.38
C PRO A 208 8.14 11.71 -35.08
N GLU A 209 9.02 12.67 -34.71
CA GLU A 209 10.42 12.40 -34.39
C GLU A 209 10.51 11.57 -33.10
N THR A 210 9.75 11.95 -32.05
CA THR A 210 9.65 11.19 -30.78
C THR A 210 9.12 9.79 -31.04
N LYS A 211 8.09 9.65 -31.86
CA LYS A 211 7.57 8.33 -32.26
C LYS A 211 8.64 7.50 -32.99
N GLU A 212 9.38 8.07 -33.90
CA GLU A 212 10.45 7.37 -34.62
C GLU A 212 11.55 6.90 -33.65
N ILE A 213 12.01 7.74 -32.72
CA ILE A 213 13.02 7.37 -31.72
C ILE A 213 12.61 6.13 -30.94
N TYR A 214 11.39 6.09 -30.43
CA TYR A 214 10.91 5.01 -29.54
C TYR A 214 10.29 3.81 -30.28
N THR A 215 10.16 3.85 -31.58
CA THR A 215 9.72 2.70 -32.38
C THR A 215 10.85 2.08 -33.18
N LYS A 216 11.85 2.85 -33.61
CA LYS A 216 12.92 2.42 -34.51
C LYS A 216 14.28 2.29 -33.79
N TYR A 217 14.63 3.22 -32.93
CA TYR A 217 15.98 3.27 -32.34
C TYR A 217 16.03 2.82 -30.88
N ARG A 218 14.93 2.87 -30.15
CA ARG A 218 14.84 2.46 -28.76
C ARG A 218 13.75 1.42 -28.57
N LYS A 219 14.00 0.44 -27.71
CA LYS A 219 12.99 -0.53 -27.27
C LYS A 219 12.39 -0.04 -25.97
N THR A 220 11.07 -0.10 -25.85
CA THR A 220 10.33 0.28 -24.64
C THR A 220 10.08 -0.92 -23.73
N HIS A 221 9.74 -0.68 -22.46
CA HIS A 221 9.32 -1.72 -21.53
C HIS A 221 8.18 -2.58 -22.12
N ASN A 222 7.11 -1.95 -22.60
CA ASN A 222 5.96 -2.63 -23.21
C ASN A 222 6.37 -3.55 -24.38
N GLN A 223 7.21 -3.08 -25.28
CA GLN A 223 7.70 -3.88 -26.40
C GLN A 223 8.54 -5.07 -25.92
N GLY A 224 9.38 -4.85 -24.90
CA GLY A 224 10.16 -5.91 -24.25
C GLY A 224 9.28 -7.00 -23.70
N VAL A 225 8.30 -6.64 -22.90
CA VAL A 225 7.35 -7.56 -22.27
C VAL A 225 6.61 -8.38 -23.33
N PHE A 226 5.97 -7.72 -24.29
CA PHE A 226 5.18 -8.43 -25.32
C PHE A 226 6.03 -9.26 -26.27
N SER A 227 7.33 -8.97 -26.42
CA SER A 227 8.23 -9.85 -27.20
C SER A 227 8.58 -11.15 -26.47
N ALA A 228 8.47 -11.20 -25.14
CA ALA A 228 8.82 -12.33 -24.31
C ALA A 228 7.60 -13.15 -23.81
N TYR A 229 6.40 -12.59 -23.85
CA TYR A 229 5.19 -13.29 -23.43
C TYR A 229 4.94 -14.57 -24.24
N THR A 230 4.70 -15.66 -23.53
CA THR A 230 4.24 -16.92 -24.12
C THR A 230 2.76 -16.86 -24.55
N LYS A 231 2.31 -17.82 -25.34
CA LYS A 231 0.87 -17.95 -25.69
C LYS A 231 0.02 -18.10 -24.43
N GLU A 232 0.44 -18.96 -23.49
CA GLU A 232 -0.27 -19.20 -22.22
C GLU A 232 -0.50 -17.91 -21.43
N ILE A 233 0.52 -17.04 -21.30
CA ILE A 233 0.40 -15.75 -20.62
C ILE A 233 -0.55 -14.81 -21.38
N ARG A 234 -0.49 -14.79 -22.72
CA ARG A 234 -1.38 -13.95 -23.53
C ARG A 234 -2.84 -14.39 -23.40
N ASP A 235 -3.09 -15.70 -23.42
CA ASP A 235 -4.43 -16.26 -23.25
C ASP A 235 -4.97 -15.99 -21.86
N ALA A 236 -4.16 -16.16 -20.80
CA ALA A 236 -4.54 -15.84 -19.43
C ALA A 236 -4.85 -14.33 -19.24
N ARG A 237 -4.10 -13.45 -19.91
CA ARG A 237 -4.36 -12.01 -19.92
C ARG A 237 -5.65 -11.68 -20.68
N HIS A 238 -5.85 -12.26 -21.86
CA HIS A 238 -7.00 -11.99 -22.72
C HIS A 238 -8.32 -12.50 -22.11
N SER A 239 -8.30 -13.64 -21.44
CA SER A 239 -9.45 -14.20 -20.72
C SER A 239 -9.80 -13.48 -19.42
N HIS A 240 -9.00 -12.51 -19.00
CA HIS A 240 -9.14 -11.79 -17.73
C HIS A 240 -9.03 -12.65 -16.46
N ILE A 241 -8.41 -13.84 -16.54
CA ILE A 241 -8.07 -14.60 -15.34
C ILE A 241 -6.89 -13.98 -14.59
N ILE A 242 -6.01 -13.24 -15.30
CA ILE A 242 -5.03 -12.32 -14.74
C ILE A 242 -5.32 -10.91 -15.27
N THR A 243 -5.55 -9.95 -14.38
CA THR A 243 -5.95 -8.58 -14.75
C THR A 243 -5.06 -7.54 -14.08
N GLY A 244 -4.78 -6.44 -14.80
CA GLY A 244 -4.01 -5.31 -14.29
C GLY A 244 -2.50 -5.56 -14.28
N LEU A 245 -1.99 -6.42 -15.17
CA LEU A 245 -0.55 -6.60 -15.39
C LEU A 245 0.09 -5.26 -15.82
N PRO A 246 1.19 -4.80 -15.16
CA PRO A 246 1.88 -3.57 -15.54
C PRO A 246 2.77 -3.80 -16.77
N ASP A 247 2.17 -4.23 -17.86
CA ASP A 247 2.83 -4.65 -19.10
C ASP A 247 2.70 -3.64 -20.24
N ALA A 248 1.80 -2.69 -20.12
CA ALA A 248 1.51 -1.70 -21.17
C ALA A 248 2.34 -0.41 -21.05
N TYR A 249 2.84 -0.11 -19.87
CA TYR A 249 3.60 1.08 -19.51
C TYR A 249 4.56 0.75 -18.36
N GLY A 250 5.60 1.57 -18.16
CA GLY A 250 6.49 1.46 -17.01
C GLY A 250 5.73 1.79 -15.72
N ARG A 251 6.00 1.03 -14.68
CA ARG A 251 5.38 1.21 -13.37
C ARG A 251 6.43 1.28 -12.30
N GLY A 252 6.38 2.36 -11.51
CA GLY A 252 7.41 2.72 -10.58
C GLY A 252 7.54 1.83 -9.36
N ARG A 253 8.64 2.00 -8.68
CA ARG A 253 8.84 1.64 -7.28
C ARG A 253 7.81 2.39 -6.44
N ILE A 254 7.66 2.03 -5.17
CA ILE A 254 6.48 2.52 -4.45
C ILE A 254 6.78 3.67 -3.50
N ILE A 255 7.86 3.64 -2.72
CA ILE A 255 8.22 4.70 -1.78
C ILE A 255 9.72 4.93 -1.76
N GLY A 256 10.16 6.13 -2.16
CA GLY A 256 11.51 6.64 -1.87
C GLY A 256 11.55 7.33 -0.49
N ASP A 257 12.70 7.34 0.17
CA ASP A 257 12.84 8.11 1.41
C ASP A 257 13.20 9.56 1.11
N TYR A 258 12.19 10.36 0.77
CA TYR A 258 12.31 11.77 0.40
C TYR A 258 12.86 12.65 1.53
N ARG A 259 12.75 12.21 2.78
CA ARG A 259 13.28 12.88 3.98
C ARG A 259 14.79 12.95 3.98
N ARG A 260 15.48 12.01 3.28
CA ARG A 260 16.94 11.98 3.14
C ARG A 260 17.49 13.25 2.53
N ILE A 261 16.78 13.84 1.57
CA ILE A 261 17.21 15.08 0.90
C ILE A 261 17.24 16.23 1.91
N ALA A 262 16.17 16.37 2.70
CA ALA A 262 16.11 17.42 3.71
C ALA A 262 17.11 17.21 4.86
N LEU A 263 17.38 15.97 5.26
CA LEU A 263 18.24 15.69 6.41
C LEU A 263 19.72 15.72 6.08
N TYR A 264 20.10 15.22 4.87
CA TYR A 264 21.52 15.00 4.54
C TYR A 264 22.04 15.88 3.41
N GLY A 265 21.16 16.37 2.52
CA GLY A 265 21.57 16.99 1.26
C GLY A 265 22.08 15.98 0.22
N VAL A 266 22.01 16.35 -1.03
CA VAL A 266 22.31 15.46 -2.17
C VAL A 266 23.80 15.07 -2.22
N ASP A 267 24.73 15.94 -1.81
CA ASP A 267 26.16 15.63 -1.80
C ASP A 267 26.46 14.40 -0.92
N ASN A 268 25.86 14.32 0.27
CA ASN A 268 26.01 13.17 1.16
C ASN A 268 25.39 11.89 0.57
N LEU A 269 24.25 12.02 -0.13
CA LEU A 269 23.62 10.86 -0.79
C LEU A 269 24.52 10.33 -1.92
N ILE A 270 25.13 11.20 -2.72
CA ILE A 270 26.09 10.80 -3.77
C ILE A 270 27.30 10.09 -3.15
N GLU A 271 27.87 10.63 -2.05
CA GLU A 271 28.99 10.00 -1.38
C GLU A 271 28.62 8.63 -0.78
N GLU A 272 27.40 8.47 -0.26
CA GLU A 272 26.94 7.15 0.20
C GLU A 272 26.83 6.13 -0.96
N LYS A 273 26.32 6.54 -2.11
CA LYS A 273 26.25 5.68 -3.29
C LYS A 273 27.65 5.26 -3.78
N LYS A 274 28.64 6.17 -3.75
CA LYS A 274 30.04 5.84 -4.07
C LYS A 274 30.60 4.84 -3.07
N ARG A 275 30.40 5.09 -1.74
CA ARG A 275 30.84 4.14 -0.70
C ARG A 275 30.21 2.76 -0.87
N TYR A 276 28.92 2.70 -1.26
CA TYR A 276 28.26 1.42 -1.53
C TYR A 276 28.89 0.73 -2.76
N MET A 277 29.15 1.46 -3.84
CA MET A 277 29.86 0.93 -5.03
C MET A 277 31.23 0.35 -4.68
N ASP A 278 31.98 1.00 -3.78
CA ASP A 278 33.32 0.57 -3.36
C ASP A 278 33.29 -0.70 -2.46
N ARG A 279 32.15 -0.96 -1.80
CA ARG A 279 31.96 -2.18 -0.97
C ARG A 279 31.54 -3.41 -1.77
N LEU A 280 31.15 -3.26 -3.03
CA LEU A 280 30.78 -4.40 -3.85
C LEU A 280 32.00 -5.31 -4.08
N ASP A 281 31.80 -6.63 -3.95
CA ASP A 281 32.82 -7.59 -4.30
C ASP A 281 33.04 -7.61 -5.82
N ILE A 282 34.21 -7.14 -6.23
CA ILE A 282 34.61 -7.05 -7.63
C ILE A 282 35.61 -8.14 -8.01
N SER A 283 35.84 -9.12 -7.15
CA SER A 283 36.74 -10.26 -7.45
C SER A 283 36.22 -11.07 -8.64
N GLU A 284 34.88 -11.11 -8.82
CA GLU A 284 34.22 -11.65 -10.02
C GLU A 284 33.15 -10.66 -10.50
N MET A 285 33.27 -10.23 -11.77
CA MET A 285 32.27 -9.38 -12.42
C MET A 285 31.10 -10.24 -12.93
N SER A 286 30.29 -10.74 -11.99
CA SER A 286 29.04 -11.43 -12.33
C SER A 286 28.01 -10.45 -12.92
N ASP A 287 26.98 -10.98 -13.60
CA ASP A 287 25.90 -10.18 -14.17
C ASP A 287 25.24 -9.28 -13.11
N ASP A 288 25.09 -9.78 -11.89
CA ASP A 288 24.51 -9.01 -10.77
C ASP A 288 25.42 -7.86 -10.33
N VAL A 289 26.73 -8.07 -10.25
CA VAL A 289 27.72 -7.01 -9.89
C VAL A 289 27.76 -5.96 -10.97
N ILE A 290 27.83 -6.35 -12.25
CA ILE A 290 27.84 -5.42 -13.39
C ILE A 290 26.57 -4.57 -13.36
N ARG A 291 25.41 -5.21 -13.22
CA ARG A 291 24.12 -4.53 -13.16
C ARG A 291 24.01 -3.56 -11.99
N CYS A 292 24.42 -3.98 -10.79
CA CYS A 292 24.43 -3.14 -9.60
C CYS A 292 25.30 -1.88 -9.79
N ARG A 293 26.49 -2.03 -10.37
CA ARG A 293 27.39 -0.88 -10.65
C ARG A 293 26.81 0.08 -11.68
N GLU A 294 26.18 -0.44 -12.72
CA GLU A 294 25.45 0.36 -13.72
C GLU A 294 24.33 1.17 -13.04
N GLU A 295 23.45 0.50 -12.28
CA GLU A 295 22.36 1.14 -11.55
C GLU A 295 22.83 2.22 -10.56
N ILE A 296 23.91 1.99 -9.80
CA ILE A 296 24.47 3.02 -8.92
C ILE A 296 24.98 4.23 -9.71
N THR A 297 25.60 4.00 -10.87
CA THR A 297 26.06 5.10 -11.74
C THR A 297 24.89 5.94 -12.26
N GLU A 298 23.79 5.28 -12.66
CA GLU A 298 22.55 5.94 -13.08
C GLU A 298 21.91 6.71 -11.90
N GLN A 299 21.87 6.13 -10.69
CA GLN A 299 21.40 6.80 -9.47
C GLN A 299 22.20 8.07 -9.15
N ILE A 300 23.53 8.01 -9.23
CA ILE A 300 24.39 9.19 -9.02
C ILE A 300 24.12 10.27 -10.09
N GLN A 301 23.91 9.88 -11.34
CA GLN A 301 23.56 10.84 -12.38
C GLN A 301 22.19 11.47 -12.15
N ALA A 302 21.19 10.67 -11.76
CA ALA A 302 19.85 11.17 -11.44
C ALA A 302 19.87 12.15 -10.25
N LEU A 303 20.67 11.90 -9.21
CA LEU A 303 20.88 12.85 -8.11
C LEU A 303 21.49 14.19 -8.59
N LYS A 304 22.43 14.16 -9.53
CA LYS A 304 23.00 15.40 -10.12
C LYS A 304 21.97 16.16 -10.97
N ASP A 305 21.13 15.45 -11.71
CA ASP A 305 20.09 16.07 -12.51
C ASP A 305 18.96 16.62 -11.62
N PHE A 306 18.70 15.98 -10.48
CA PHE A 306 17.80 16.49 -9.46
C PHE A 306 18.28 17.83 -8.86
N VAL A 307 19.58 17.98 -8.58
CA VAL A 307 20.16 19.28 -8.15
C VAL A 307 19.83 20.37 -9.17
N LYS A 308 20.06 20.13 -10.47
CA LYS A 308 19.74 21.11 -11.54
C LYS A 308 18.25 21.49 -11.56
N MET A 309 17.36 20.51 -11.33
CA MET A 309 15.92 20.77 -11.21
C MET A 309 15.62 21.73 -10.05
N CYS A 310 16.21 21.50 -8.89
CA CYS A 310 15.98 22.34 -7.70
C CYS A 310 16.60 23.73 -7.84
N GLU A 311 17.81 23.85 -8.44
CA GLU A 311 18.46 25.10 -8.75
C GLU A 311 17.61 26.01 -9.66
N ALA A 312 16.85 25.43 -10.60
CA ALA A 312 15.93 26.18 -11.46
C ALA A 312 14.83 26.90 -10.64
N TYR A 313 14.48 26.38 -9.45
CA TYR A 313 13.57 27.01 -8.49
C TYR A 313 14.28 27.90 -7.46
N GLY A 314 15.61 28.00 -7.50
CA GLY A 314 16.42 28.83 -6.62
C GLY A 314 16.78 28.17 -5.27
N PHE A 315 16.76 26.83 -5.17
CA PHE A 315 17.09 26.09 -3.95
C PHE A 315 18.39 25.29 -4.12
N ASP A 316 19.24 25.35 -3.10
CA ASP A 316 20.46 24.54 -2.98
C ASP A 316 20.15 23.29 -2.12
N VAL A 317 19.82 22.18 -2.79
CA VAL A 317 19.56 20.89 -2.13
C VAL A 317 20.82 20.05 -1.94
N THR A 318 22.00 20.56 -2.28
CA THR A 318 23.28 19.86 -2.03
C THR A 318 23.58 19.73 -0.54
N LYS A 319 22.99 20.63 0.28
CA LYS A 319 23.13 20.70 1.74
C LYS A 319 21.83 20.36 2.45
N PRO A 320 21.90 19.97 3.76
CA PRO A 320 20.73 19.78 4.59
C PRO A 320 19.85 21.04 4.70
N ALA A 321 18.54 20.83 4.83
CA ALA A 321 17.57 21.91 5.11
C ALA A 321 17.90 22.63 6.42
N GLN A 322 17.77 23.97 6.41
CA GLN A 322 18.15 24.84 7.54
C GLN A 322 16.93 25.31 8.37
N ASN A 323 15.72 25.15 7.85
CA ASN A 323 14.49 25.63 8.47
C ASN A 323 13.29 24.80 8.00
N ALA A 324 12.11 25.04 8.57
CA ALA A 324 10.88 24.32 8.27
C ALA A 324 10.47 24.42 6.80
N ARG A 325 10.54 25.63 6.21
CA ARG A 325 10.18 25.81 4.79
C ARG A 325 11.08 25.00 3.87
N GLU A 326 12.40 25.02 4.10
CA GLU A 326 13.33 24.20 3.31
C GLU A 326 13.08 22.71 3.51
N ALA A 327 12.81 22.26 4.75
CA ALA A 327 12.54 20.84 5.02
C ALA A 327 11.30 20.35 4.25
N VAL A 328 10.19 21.10 4.29
CA VAL A 328 8.97 20.78 3.53
C VAL A 328 9.23 20.81 2.02
N GLN A 329 9.94 21.84 1.54
CA GLN A 329 10.27 22.00 0.13
C GLN A 329 11.18 20.88 -0.38
N PHE A 330 12.19 20.47 0.37
CA PHE A 330 13.13 19.43 -0.04
C PHE A 330 12.50 18.05 -0.04
N VAL A 331 11.62 17.76 0.92
CA VAL A 331 10.79 16.54 0.90
C VAL A 331 9.88 16.53 -0.33
N TYR A 332 9.22 17.66 -0.63
CA TYR A 332 8.38 17.77 -1.82
C TYR A 332 9.19 17.65 -3.11
N PHE A 333 10.36 18.28 -3.22
CA PHE A 333 11.24 18.14 -4.39
C PHE A 333 11.67 16.68 -4.59
N GLY A 334 11.99 15.95 -3.51
CA GLY A 334 12.29 14.52 -3.59
C GLY A 334 11.13 13.72 -4.17
N TYR A 335 9.93 13.98 -3.68
CA TYR A 335 8.71 13.37 -4.24
C TYR A 335 8.49 13.78 -5.71
N LEU A 336 8.64 15.06 -6.03
CA LEU A 336 8.51 15.58 -7.40
C LEU A 336 9.54 14.95 -8.34
N GLY A 337 10.78 14.75 -7.88
CA GLY A 337 11.83 14.05 -8.64
C GLY A 337 11.41 12.64 -9.00
N ALA A 338 10.88 11.88 -8.04
CA ALA A 338 10.34 10.54 -8.29
C ALA A 338 9.17 10.57 -9.30
N VAL A 339 8.24 11.53 -9.17
CA VAL A 339 7.13 11.72 -10.12
C VAL A 339 7.62 12.01 -11.53
N LYS A 340 8.73 12.75 -11.68
CA LYS A 340 9.31 13.07 -12.98
C LYS A 340 10.13 11.94 -13.60
N ASP A 341 10.60 10.99 -12.79
CA ASP A 341 11.48 9.90 -13.24
C ASP A 341 10.71 8.66 -13.70
N GLN A 342 9.44 8.53 -13.33
CA GLN A 342 8.65 7.34 -13.61
C GLN A 342 7.26 7.64 -14.19
N ASP A 343 6.67 6.62 -14.82
CA ASP A 343 5.29 6.62 -15.33
C ASP A 343 4.38 5.81 -14.42
N GLY A 344 4.55 6.03 -13.10
CA GLY A 344 3.92 5.20 -12.11
C GLY A 344 2.51 5.61 -11.74
N ALA A 345 1.83 4.67 -11.14
CA ALA A 345 0.80 4.89 -10.15
C ALA A 345 1.37 4.43 -8.81
N ALA A 346 0.70 4.75 -7.70
CA ALA A 346 1.19 4.40 -6.36
C ALA A 346 2.42 5.21 -5.92
N MET A 347 2.35 6.51 -6.15
CA MET A 347 3.36 7.50 -5.78
C MET A 347 3.21 7.92 -4.31
N SER A 348 3.43 6.99 -3.38
CA SER A 348 3.28 7.25 -1.95
C SER A 348 4.37 8.19 -1.44
N ILE A 349 4.00 9.13 -0.55
CA ILE A 349 4.96 10.05 0.08
C ILE A 349 5.53 9.48 1.38
N GLY A 350 4.91 8.44 1.91
CA GLY A 350 5.36 7.75 3.13
C GLY A 350 5.00 8.50 4.41
N ARG A 351 5.83 8.40 5.44
CA ARG A 351 5.64 9.02 6.75
C ARG A 351 6.51 10.27 6.86
N ILE A 352 5.94 11.43 6.60
CA ILE A 352 6.66 12.71 6.59
C ILE A 352 6.31 13.63 7.77
N SER A 353 5.11 13.51 8.34
CA SER A 353 4.59 14.44 9.36
C SER A 353 5.47 14.50 10.62
N THR A 354 5.80 13.35 11.21
CA THR A 354 6.66 13.27 12.41
C THR A 354 8.06 13.83 12.14
N PHE A 355 8.59 13.65 10.92
CA PHE A 355 9.87 14.20 10.50
C PHE A 355 9.81 15.73 10.34
N LEU A 356 8.83 16.24 9.61
CA LEU A 356 8.65 17.67 9.35
C LEU A 356 8.32 18.45 10.61
N ASP A 357 7.61 17.84 11.56
CA ASP A 357 7.27 18.44 12.85
C ASP A 357 8.51 18.89 13.63
N ILE A 358 9.63 18.16 13.53
CA ILE A 358 10.89 18.51 14.19
C ILE A 358 11.37 19.90 13.75
N PHE A 359 11.31 20.20 12.47
CA PHE A 359 11.72 21.47 11.90
C PHE A 359 10.69 22.57 12.20
N ILE A 360 9.40 22.27 12.04
CA ILE A 360 8.29 23.20 12.25
C ILE A 360 8.24 23.66 13.71
N GLU A 361 8.22 22.73 14.66
CA GLU A 361 8.15 23.08 16.08
C GLU A 361 9.45 23.76 16.58
N ASN A 362 10.60 23.47 15.93
CA ASN A 362 11.82 24.20 16.22
C ASN A 362 11.71 25.68 15.80
N ASP A 363 11.26 25.95 14.58
CA ASP A 363 11.12 27.31 14.07
C ASP A 363 10.01 28.09 14.79
N ILE A 364 8.91 27.43 15.20
CA ILE A 364 7.89 28.07 16.08
C ILE A 364 8.48 28.43 17.41
N ARG A 365 9.22 27.54 18.07
CA ARG A 365 9.87 27.80 19.36
C ARG A 365 10.90 28.93 19.30
N GLU A 366 11.59 29.07 18.17
CA GLU A 366 12.55 30.16 17.94
C GLU A 366 11.89 31.47 17.47
N GLY A 367 10.57 31.47 17.27
CA GLY A 367 9.82 32.65 16.83
C GLY A 367 10.04 33.01 15.36
N LYS A 368 10.53 32.06 14.56
CA LYS A 368 10.75 32.20 13.11
C LYS A 368 9.51 31.84 12.30
N LEU A 369 8.59 31.09 12.88
CA LEU A 369 7.38 30.62 12.26
C LEU A 369 6.20 30.72 13.23
N THR A 370 5.03 31.09 12.75
CA THR A 370 3.76 31.07 13.48
C THR A 370 2.97 29.78 13.18
N GLU A 371 1.94 29.46 14.01
CA GLU A 371 1.05 28.31 13.73
C GLU A 371 0.32 28.48 12.39
N VAL A 372 -0.03 29.71 11.99
CA VAL A 372 -0.66 30.02 10.69
C VAL A 372 0.29 29.71 9.54
N GLU A 373 1.55 30.15 9.63
CA GLU A 373 2.55 29.88 8.60
C GLU A 373 2.94 28.39 8.56
N ALA A 374 2.96 27.71 9.71
CA ALA A 374 3.17 26.26 9.77
C ALA A 374 2.06 25.48 9.05
N GLN A 375 0.79 25.87 9.27
CA GLN A 375 -0.35 25.29 8.55
C GLN A 375 -0.27 25.59 7.05
N GLU A 376 0.13 26.80 6.66
CA GLU A 376 0.28 27.19 5.26
C GLU A 376 1.30 26.33 4.52
N LEU A 377 2.46 26.02 5.13
CA LEU A 377 3.45 25.11 4.53
C LEU A 377 2.82 23.76 4.21
N ILE A 378 2.01 23.21 5.12
CA ILE A 378 1.34 21.91 4.93
C ILE A 378 0.21 22.02 3.91
N ASP A 379 -0.64 23.05 3.98
CA ASP A 379 -1.73 23.25 3.01
C ASP A 379 -1.17 23.34 1.58
N GLN A 380 -0.10 24.09 1.37
CA GLN A 380 0.52 24.22 0.05
C GLN A 380 1.25 22.96 -0.39
N LEU A 381 1.86 22.19 0.51
CA LEU A 381 2.35 20.85 0.20
C LEU A 381 1.21 19.96 -0.32
N ILE A 382 0.07 19.95 0.37
CA ILE A 382 -1.10 19.17 -0.04
C ILE A 382 -1.65 19.63 -1.39
N ILE A 383 -1.69 20.93 -1.66
CA ILE A 383 -2.05 21.45 -2.99
C ILE A 383 -1.15 20.83 -4.07
N LYS A 384 0.16 20.77 -3.83
CA LYS A 384 1.13 20.19 -4.78
C LYS A 384 0.90 18.70 -5.00
N LEU A 385 0.57 17.95 -3.97
CA LEU A 385 0.25 16.52 -4.08
C LEU A 385 -1.05 16.29 -4.86
N ARG A 386 -2.04 17.19 -4.75
CA ARG A 386 -3.34 17.10 -5.44
C ARG A 386 -3.29 17.37 -6.95
N ILE A 387 -2.21 17.93 -7.48
CA ILE A 387 -2.09 18.30 -8.89
C ILE A 387 -1.20 17.38 -9.73
N VAL A 388 -0.62 16.35 -9.15
CA VAL A 388 0.15 15.34 -9.90
C VAL A 388 -0.79 14.59 -10.86
N ARG A 389 -0.35 14.42 -12.11
CA ARG A 389 -1.11 13.76 -13.16
C ARG A 389 -0.20 12.93 -14.06
N PHE A 390 -0.69 11.74 -14.46
CA PHE A 390 -0.06 10.94 -15.51
C PHE A 390 -0.95 10.87 -16.75
N LEU A 391 -0.36 10.71 -17.92
CA LEU A 391 -1.11 10.56 -19.15
C LEU A 391 -1.56 9.10 -19.29
N ARG A 392 -2.87 8.86 -19.29
CA ARG A 392 -3.51 7.54 -19.40
C ARG A 392 -4.63 7.54 -20.42
N THR A 393 -4.95 6.38 -21.00
CA THR A 393 -6.14 6.23 -21.85
C THR A 393 -7.42 6.25 -21.03
N PRO A 394 -8.58 6.61 -21.65
CA PRO A 394 -9.87 6.54 -20.96
C PRO A 394 -10.17 5.16 -20.38
N GLU A 395 -9.86 4.07 -21.09
CA GLU A 395 -10.08 2.69 -20.61
C GLU A 395 -9.25 2.37 -19.35
N TYR A 396 -8.05 2.92 -19.24
CA TYR A 396 -7.26 2.81 -18.03
C TYR A 396 -7.92 3.57 -16.87
N ASN A 397 -8.41 4.76 -17.13
CA ASN A 397 -9.11 5.57 -16.14
C ASN A 397 -10.41 4.91 -15.67
N ASP A 398 -11.15 4.25 -16.56
CA ASP A 398 -12.34 3.46 -16.20
C ASP A 398 -11.99 2.29 -15.27
N LEU A 399 -10.88 1.60 -15.54
CA LEU A 399 -10.42 0.48 -14.70
C LEU A 399 -10.11 0.90 -13.26
N PHE A 400 -9.60 2.14 -13.06
CA PHE A 400 -9.15 2.65 -11.77
C PHE A 400 -10.01 3.80 -11.22
N SER A 401 -11.16 4.07 -11.81
CA SER A 401 -12.09 5.14 -11.38
C SER A 401 -11.49 6.54 -11.44
N GLY A 402 -10.98 6.90 -12.58
CA GLY A 402 -10.31 8.16 -12.83
C GLY A 402 -8.81 7.98 -12.99
N ASP A 403 -8.03 8.98 -12.57
CA ASP A 403 -6.58 9.01 -12.72
C ASP A 403 -5.88 9.10 -11.34
N PRO A 404 -6.05 8.07 -10.47
CA PRO A 404 -5.45 8.11 -9.15
C PRO A 404 -3.94 7.94 -9.25
N VAL A 405 -3.22 8.70 -8.43
CA VAL A 405 -1.77 8.62 -8.27
C VAL A 405 -1.40 7.82 -7.02
N TRP A 406 -2.37 7.64 -6.11
CA TRP A 406 -2.21 7.00 -4.80
C TRP A 406 -1.04 7.60 -4.01
N VAL A 407 -1.10 8.91 -3.80
CA VAL A 407 -0.18 9.65 -2.94
C VAL A 407 -0.52 9.35 -1.50
N THR A 408 -0.06 8.20 -0.99
CA THR A 408 -0.38 7.79 0.38
C THR A 408 0.56 8.45 1.37
N ALA A 409 -0.02 9.16 2.34
CA ALA A 409 0.65 9.76 3.48
C ALA A 409 0.26 9.00 4.76
N SER A 410 1.24 8.50 5.50
CA SER A 410 1.04 7.68 6.70
C SER A 410 1.20 8.53 7.95
N GLU A 411 0.16 8.56 8.81
CA GLU A 411 0.06 9.45 9.96
C GLU A 411 -0.04 8.68 11.29
N GLY A 412 0.62 9.18 12.32
CA GLY A 412 0.54 8.61 13.66
C GLY A 412 1.26 7.27 13.82
N GLY A 413 0.66 6.35 14.57
CA GLY A 413 1.25 5.07 14.97
C GLY A 413 2.07 5.17 16.26
N MET A 414 2.72 4.05 16.63
CA MET A 414 3.51 3.91 17.88
C MET A 414 4.97 3.59 17.55
N GLY A 415 5.88 4.19 18.31
CA GLY A 415 7.29 3.82 18.31
C GLY A 415 7.51 2.46 18.98
N ILE A 416 8.60 1.77 18.62
CA ILE A 416 9.03 0.53 19.31
C ILE A 416 9.33 0.81 20.79
N ASP A 417 9.74 2.02 21.12
CA ASP A 417 9.99 2.50 22.49
C ASP A 417 8.69 2.79 23.29
N GLY A 418 7.52 2.62 22.67
CA GLY A 418 6.21 2.81 23.30
C GLY A 418 5.69 4.25 23.29
N ARG A 419 6.46 5.23 22.77
CA ARG A 419 5.96 6.59 22.57
C ARG A 419 5.03 6.63 21.34
N THR A 420 4.01 7.49 21.38
CA THR A 420 3.24 7.75 20.16
C THR A 420 4.09 8.53 19.14
N LEU A 421 3.90 8.24 17.85
CA LEU A 421 4.49 9.00 16.75
C LEU A 421 3.57 10.13 16.26
N VAL A 422 2.44 10.35 16.95
CA VAL A 422 1.55 11.49 16.70
C VAL A 422 2.27 12.77 17.11
N THR A 423 2.28 13.75 16.21
CA THR A 423 2.80 15.10 16.42
C THR A 423 1.76 16.14 15.98
N LYS A 424 1.99 17.42 16.24
CA LYS A 424 1.10 18.47 15.77
C LYS A 424 0.96 18.48 14.25
N THR A 425 2.02 18.12 13.52
CA THR A 425 1.96 18.07 12.05
C THR A 425 1.06 16.94 11.54
N CYS A 426 0.84 15.83 12.28
CA CYS A 426 -0.20 14.86 11.94
C CYS A 426 -1.60 15.52 11.93
N PHE A 427 -1.90 16.35 12.93
CA PHE A 427 -3.15 17.11 12.96
C PHE A 427 -3.23 18.12 11.80
N ARG A 428 -2.14 18.86 11.51
CA ARG A 428 -2.08 19.82 10.38
C ARG A 428 -2.35 19.12 9.04
N MET A 429 -1.85 17.88 8.84
CA MET A 429 -2.11 17.07 7.64
C MET A 429 -3.60 16.78 7.48
N LEU A 430 -4.27 16.31 8.53
CA LEU A 430 -5.71 16.04 8.47
C LEU A 430 -6.55 17.32 8.33
N HIS A 431 -6.10 18.43 8.93
CA HIS A 431 -6.79 19.72 8.89
C HIS A 431 -6.89 20.31 7.48
N THR A 432 -6.03 19.88 6.56
CA THR A 432 -6.14 20.25 5.14
C THR A 432 -7.45 19.82 4.50
N LEU A 433 -8.14 18.80 5.07
CA LEU A 433 -9.48 18.40 4.65
C LEU A 433 -10.55 19.44 4.96
N GLU A 434 -10.33 20.31 5.98
CA GLU A 434 -11.18 21.47 6.28
C GLU A 434 -10.73 22.69 5.47
N ASN A 435 -9.42 23.00 5.47
CA ASN A 435 -8.88 24.17 4.79
C ASN A 435 -9.05 24.16 3.25
N LEU A 436 -8.89 23.00 2.62
CA LEU A 436 -8.94 22.82 1.16
C LEU A 436 -10.13 21.97 0.71
N GLY A 437 -10.93 21.48 1.65
CA GLY A 437 -12.02 20.53 1.42
C GLY A 437 -11.53 19.08 1.18
N PRO A 438 -12.46 18.10 1.28
CA PRO A 438 -12.16 16.70 1.05
C PRO A 438 -11.66 16.44 -0.36
N ALA A 439 -10.73 15.50 -0.50
CA ALA A 439 -10.18 15.07 -1.77
C ALA A 439 -9.66 13.64 -1.68
N PRO A 440 -9.61 12.91 -2.80
CA PRO A 440 -8.99 11.57 -2.85
C PRO A 440 -7.49 11.57 -2.54
N GLU A 441 -6.80 12.65 -2.88
CA GLU A 441 -5.34 12.80 -2.73
C GLU A 441 -4.98 13.96 -1.78
N PRO A 442 -3.95 13.79 -0.95
CA PRO A 442 -3.27 12.53 -0.68
C PRO A 442 -4.20 11.52 -0.02
N ASN A 443 -3.90 10.22 -0.20
CA ASN A 443 -4.59 9.15 0.50
C ASN A 443 -4.12 9.13 1.95
N LEU A 444 -4.78 9.90 2.83
CA LEU A 444 -4.46 10.03 4.23
C LEU A 444 -4.73 8.70 4.96
N THR A 445 -3.68 8.11 5.52
CA THR A 445 -3.72 6.81 6.18
C THR A 445 -3.28 6.94 7.63
N VAL A 446 -4.19 6.71 8.57
CA VAL A 446 -3.88 6.72 10.00
C VAL A 446 -3.44 5.33 10.42
N LEU A 447 -2.22 5.24 10.97
CA LEU A 447 -1.69 4.01 11.56
C LEU A 447 -2.25 3.89 12.98
N TRP A 448 -3.26 3.02 13.13
CA TRP A 448 -4.08 2.93 14.33
C TRP A 448 -3.51 1.97 15.36
N SER A 449 -3.55 2.38 16.62
CA SER A 449 -3.31 1.57 17.80
C SER A 449 -4.27 2.00 18.92
N GLU A 450 -4.73 1.08 19.74
CA GLU A 450 -5.53 1.41 20.92
C GLU A 450 -4.79 2.39 21.86
N ARG A 451 -3.45 2.36 21.84
CA ARG A 451 -2.56 3.21 22.68
C ARG A 451 -2.34 4.62 22.17
N LEU A 452 -2.92 4.99 21.02
CA LEU A 452 -2.84 6.37 20.52
C LEU A 452 -3.54 7.36 21.47
N PRO A 453 -3.09 8.63 21.53
CA PRO A 453 -3.75 9.66 22.34
C PRO A 453 -5.23 9.82 21.99
N ASP A 454 -6.11 9.86 23.00
CA ASP A 454 -7.56 10.00 22.80
C ASP A 454 -7.96 11.23 21.96
N PRO A 455 -7.36 12.44 22.17
CA PRO A 455 -7.66 13.60 21.32
C PRO A 455 -7.38 13.34 19.82
N TRP A 456 -6.30 12.63 19.51
CA TRP A 456 -5.98 12.26 18.13
C TRP A 456 -6.99 11.26 17.54
N LYS A 457 -7.33 10.20 18.28
CA LYS A 457 -8.35 9.22 17.84
C LYS A 457 -9.69 9.89 17.55
N ARG A 458 -10.11 10.78 18.43
CA ARG A 458 -11.35 11.55 18.29
C ARG A 458 -11.33 12.49 17.10
N TYR A 459 -10.21 13.19 16.87
CA TYR A 459 -10.05 14.06 15.70
C TYR A 459 -10.08 13.28 14.38
N CYS A 460 -9.42 12.12 14.31
CA CYS A 460 -9.48 11.24 13.14
C CYS A 460 -10.92 10.76 12.87
N ALA A 461 -11.65 10.32 13.90
CA ALA A 461 -13.03 9.88 13.77
C ALA A 461 -13.94 11.03 13.31
N GLU A 462 -13.79 12.24 13.86
CA GLU A 462 -14.50 13.44 13.45
C GLU A 462 -14.28 13.75 11.96
N MET A 463 -13.03 13.75 11.51
CA MET A 463 -12.68 13.99 10.11
C MET A 463 -13.26 12.92 9.19
N SER A 464 -13.27 11.64 9.61
CA SER A 464 -13.89 10.56 8.83
C SER A 464 -15.41 10.73 8.70
N ILE A 465 -16.10 11.12 9.79
CA ILE A 465 -17.54 11.40 9.77
C ILE A 465 -17.86 12.56 8.82
N LYS A 466 -17.04 13.60 8.83
CA LYS A 466 -17.23 14.80 7.99
C LYS A 466 -16.94 14.56 6.51
N THR A 467 -15.94 13.72 6.18
CA THR A 467 -15.30 13.75 4.85
C THR A 467 -15.21 12.41 4.13
N SER A 468 -15.27 11.29 4.83
CA SER A 468 -14.96 9.94 4.30
C SER A 468 -13.62 9.86 3.53
N ALA A 469 -12.64 10.73 3.85
CA ALA A 469 -11.38 10.86 3.12
C ALA A 469 -10.21 10.10 3.75
N ILE A 470 -10.38 9.53 4.94
CA ILE A 470 -9.32 8.87 5.72
C ILE A 470 -9.49 7.35 5.69
N GLN A 471 -8.39 6.63 5.60
CA GLN A 471 -8.33 5.20 5.89
C GLN A 471 -7.50 4.92 7.13
N TYR A 472 -7.64 3.73 7.65
CA TYR A 472 -6.99 3.27 8.87
C TYR A 472 -6.29 1.94 8.64
N GLU A 473 -5.13 1.78 9.28
CA GLU A 473 -4.36 0.53 9.23
C GLU A 473 -3.84 0.16 10.61
N ASN A 474 -3.82 -1.13 10.90
CA ASN A 474 -3.47 -1.69 12.20
C ASN A 474 -1.97 -1.64 12.45
N ASP A 475 -1.51 -0.61 13.16
CA ASP A 475 -0.11 -0.45 13.50
C ASP A 475 0.42 -1.56 14.43
N ASP A 476 -0.39 -2.03 15.36
CA ASP A 476 0.00 -3.09 16.30
C ASP A 476 0.18 -4.46 15.62
N LEU A 477 -0.56 -4.72 14.53
CA LEU A 477 -0.39 -5.90 13.69
C LEU A 477 0.86 -5.81 12.80
N MET A 478 1.16 -4.62 12.24
CA MET A 478 2.23 -4.45 11.26
C MET A 478 3.59 -4.15 11.88
N ARG A 479 3.63 -3.40 13.00
CA ARG A 479 4.88 -2.96 13.63
C ARG A 479 5.84 -4.09 14.01
N PRO A 480 5.43 -5.30 14.43
CA PRO A 480 6.35 -6.40 14.69
C PRO A 480 7.22 -6.79 13.49
N ASP A 481 6.68 -6.72 12.26
CA ASP A 481 7.38 -7.12 11.04
C ASP A 481 8.14 -5.96 10.37
N TYR A 482 7.59 -4.73 10.46
CA TYR A 482 8.08 -3.57 9.71
C TYR A 482 8.85 -2.55 10.57
N GLY A 483 8.82 -2.68 11.91
CA GLY A 483 9.40 -1.66 12.81
C GLY A 483 8.48 -0.45 12.94
N ASP A 484 9.03 0.71 13.30
CA ASP A 484 8.30 1.96 13.51
C ASP A 484 8.57 3.04 12.44
N ASP A 485 9.42 2.73 11.44
CA ASP A 485 9.69 3.61 10.29
C ASP A 485 9.26 2.94 8.98
N TYR A 486 7.99 2.63 8.91
CA TYR A 486 7.34 2.15 7.69
C TYR A 486 6.23 3.12 7.27
N GLY A 487 5.87 3.07 6.01
CA GLY A 487 4.71 3.75 5.44
C GLY A 487 3.83 2.79 4.67
N ILE A 488 2.66 3.26 4.29
CA ILE A 488 1.75 2.49 3.45
C ILE A 488 1.99 2.86 1.99
N ALA A 489 2.32 1.86 1.21
CA ALA A 489 2.50 2.01 -0.22
C ALA A 489 1.17 1.82 -0.95
N CYS A 490 0.85 2.71 -1.88
CA CYS A 490 -0.36 2.65 -2.68
C CYS A 490 -1.63 2.72 -1.80
N CYS A 491 -2.26 1.57 -1.60
CA CYS A 491 -3.54 1.45 -0.91
C CYS A 491 -3.40 0.90 0.51
N VAL A 492 -2.71 -0.26 0.67
CA VAL A 492 -2.75 -1.06 1.90
C VAL A 492 -1.45 -1.81 2.20
N SER A 493 -0.36 -1.57 1.47
CA SER A 493 0.87 -2.37 1.56
C SER A 493 1.87 -1.71 2.49
N PRO A 494 2.18 -2.27 3.67
CA PRO A 494 3.23 -1.73 4.52
C PRO A 494 4.61 -1.93 3.90
N MET A 495 5.49 -0.94 4.05
CA MET A 495 6.84 -0.95 3.48
C MET A 495 7.82 -0.15 4.35
N LYS A 496 8.98 -0.70 4.65
CA LYS A 496 10.08 0.01 5.34
C LYS A 496 10.63 1.08 4.41
N ILE A 497 10.48 2.35 4.80
CA ILE A 497 10.80 3.50 3.94
C ILE A 497 12.30 3.54 3.64
N GLY A 498 12.65 3.62 2.35
CA GLY A 498 14.03 3.67 1.89
C GLY A 498 14.85 2.39 2.08
N LYS A 499 14.27 1.31 2.61
CA LYS A 499 14.91 0.01 2.84
C LYS A 499 14.29 -1.13 2.05
N GLN A 500 13.03 -1.01 1.71
CA GLN A 500 12.30 -1.95 0.88
C GLN A 500 11.85 -1.29 -0.41
N MET A 501 11.83 -2.06 -1.49
CA MET A 501 11.16 -1.71 -2.73
C MET A 501 10.20 -2.83 -3.13
N GLN A 502 9.14 -2.50 -3.81
CA GLN A 502 8.16 -3.46 -4.27
C GLN A 502 8.09 -3.51 -5.79
N PHE A 503 8.22 -4.71 -6.34
CA PHE A 503 7.83 -4.97 -7.71
C PHE A 503 6.30 -5.07 -7.76
N PHE A 504 5.68 -4.17 -8.51
CA PHE A 504 4.23 -4.06 -8.55
C PHE A 504 3.59 -5.26 -9.28
N GLY A 505 2.48 -5.75 -8.74
CA GLY A 505 1.79 -6.93 -9.24
C GLY A 505 0.50 -6.61 -10.00
N ALA A 506 -0.29 -7.64 -10.13
CA ALA A 506 -1.60 -7.66 -10.77
C ALA A 506 -2.62 -8.37 -9.88
N ARG A 507 -3.69 -8.89 -10.45
CA ARG A 507 -4.70 -9.68 -9.70
C ARG A 507 -5.01 -10.98 -10.45
N ALA A 508 -5.00 -12.09 -9.70
CA ALA A 508 -5.49 -13.39 -10.14
C ALA A 508 -6.98 -13.50 -9.76
N ASN A 509 -7.83 -13.77 -10.73
CA ASN A 509 -9.27 -13.96 -10.54
C ASN A 509 -9.57 -15.39 -10.08
N LEU A 510 -9.70 -15.60 -8.78
CA LEU A 510 -9.93 -16.94 -8.20
C LEU A 510 -11.35 -17.46 -8.46
N ALA A 511 -12.36 -16.59 -8.62
CA ALA A 511 -13.70 -17.02 -9.00
C ALA A 511 -13.71 -17.63 -10.41
N LYS A 512 -13.00 -17.01 -11.36
CA LYS A 512 -12.82 -17.54 -12.70
C LYS A 512 -11.97 -18.82 -12.69
N CYS A 513 -10.94 -18.88 -11.83
CA CYS A 513 -10.14 -20.09 -11.62
C CYS A 513 -10.99 -21.28 -11.14
N LEU A 514 -11.95 -21.06 -10.23
CA LEU A 514 -12.92 -22.07 -9.79
C LEU A 514 -13.82 -22.54 -10.94
N LEU A 515 -14.29 -21.62 -11.79
CA LEU A 515 -15.09 -21.97 -12.98
C LEU A 515 -14.27 -22.78 -14.00
N TYR A 516 -12.97 -22.48 -14.18
CA TYR A 516 -12.07 -23.29 -15.00
C TYR A 516 -11.89 -24.69 -14.40
N ALA A 517 -11.80 -24.81 -13.07
CA ALA A 517 -11.74 -26.10 -12.40
C ALA A 517 -12.97 -26.97 -12.71
N ILE A 518 -14.16 -26.38 -12.73
CA ILE A 518 -15.41 -27.08 -13.08
C ILE A 518 -15.48 -27.43 -14.57
N ASN A 519 -14.97 -26.56 -15.45
CA ASN A 519 -15.08 -26.66 -16.90
C ASN A 519 -13.88 -27.32 -17.60
N GLY A 520 -12.96 -27.98 -16.85
CA GLY A 520 -11.82 -28.70 -17.45
C GLY A 520 -10.78 -27.78 -18.09
N GLY A 521 -10.55 -26.58 -17.53
CA GLY A 521 -9.60 -25.59 -18.02
C GLY A 521 -10.12 -24.68 -19.13
N ARG A 522 -11.41 -24.81 -19.50
CA ARG A 522 -12.07 -23.95 -20.49
C ARG A 522 -12.64 -22.70 -19.85
N ASP A 523 -12.54 -21.58 -20.57
CA ASP A 523 -13.20 -20.33 -20.20
C ASP A 523 -14.73 -20.53 -20.25
N GLU A 524 -15.40 -20.16 -19.19
CA GLU A 524 -16.83 -20.40 -18.99
C GLU A 524 -17.73 -19.54 -19.91
N ARG A 525 -17.19 -18.49 -20.51
CA ARG A 525 -17.91 -17.60 -21.42
C ARG A 525 -17.63 -17.91 -22.88
N SER A 526 -16.35 -17.90 -23.28
CA SER A 526 -15.94 -18.16 -24.67
C SER A 526 -15.95 -19.64 -25.01
N GLY A 527 -15.70 -20.52 -24.06
CA GLY A 527 -15.50 -21.96 -24.26
C GLY A 527 -14.11 -22.34 -24.75
N GLU A 528 -13.21 -21.33 -24.91
CA GLU A 528 -11.83 -21.57 -25.33
C GLU A 528 -11.03 -22.29 -24.25
N GLN A 529 -10.11 -23.16 -24.67
CA GLN A 529 -9.18 -23.83 -23.76
C GLN A 529 -8.06 -22.87 -23.38
N ILE A 530 -8.08 -22.35 -22.15
CA ILE A 530 -7.10 -21.37 -21.62
C ILE A 530 -6.07 -22.05 -20.73
N ALA A 531 -6.52 -22.90 -19.81
CA ALA A 531 -5.68 -23.67 -18.89
C ALA A 531 -5.44 -25.10 -19.42
N PRO A 532 -4.51 -25.88 -18.83
CA PRO A 532 -4.32 -27.29 -19.23
C PRO A 532 -5.62 -28.04 -19.21
N ALA A 533 -5.88 -28.81 -20.30
CA ALA A 533 -7.10 -29.55 -20.47
C ALA A 533 -7.16 -30.82 -19.59
N TYR A 534 -8.31 -31.09 -19.02
CA TYR A 534 -8.68 -32.34 -18.35
C TYR A 534 -10.21 -32.56 -18.46
N ALA A 535 -10.68 -33.72 -18.03
CA ALA A 535 -12.11 -34.04 -18.08
C ALA A 535 -12.88 -33.07 -17.14
N PRO A 536 -13.87 -32.29 -17.64
CA PRO A 536 -14.67 -31.43 -16.82
C PRO A 536 -15.46 -32.25 -15.81
N ILE A 537 -15.88 -31.59 -14.72
CA ILE A 537 -16.83 -32.18 -13.78
C ILE A 537 -18.18 -32.18 -14.49
N THR A 538 -18.78 -33.38 -14.66
CA THR A 538 -20.04 -33.57 -15.41
C THR A 538 -21.25 -33.81 -14.52
N ASP A 539 -21.04 -34.05 -13.25
CA ASP A 539 -22.09 -34.30 -12.28
C ASP A 539 -23.08 -33.15 -12.21
N GLU A 540 -24.36 -33.47 -12.05
CA GLU A 540 -25.42 -32.47 -11.91
C GLU A 540 -25.32 -31.71 -10.55
N ILE A 541 -24.92 -32.41 -9.49
CA ILE A 541 -24.66 -31.86 -8.16
C ILE A 541 -23.14 -31.87 -7.91
N LEU A 542 -22.59 -30.74 -7.52
CA LEU A 542 -21.14 -30.61 -7.24
C LEU A 542 -20.78 -31.32 -5.93
N ASP A 543 -19.77 -32.18 -6.01
CA ASP A 543 -19.09 -32.78 -4.86
C ASP A 543 -17.92 -31.89 -4.43
N TYR A 544 -17.81 -31.63 -3.10
CA TYR A 544 -16.80 -30.72 -2.56
C TYR A 544 -15.37 -31.22 -2.80
N ASP A 545 -15.09 -32.49 -2.55
CA ASP A 545 -13.73 -33.03 -2.62
C ASP A 545 -13.26 -33.09 -4.09
N VAL A 546 -14.16 -33.43 -5.02
CA VAL A 546 -13.89 -33.40 -6.46
C VAL A 546 -13.61 -32.00 -6.96
N VAL A 547 -14.42 -31.02 -6.54
CA VAL A 547 -14.20 -29.60 -6.91
C VAL A 547 -12.89 -29.08 -6.35
N MET A 548 -12.57 -29.39 -5.08
CA MET A 548 -11.34 -28.92 -4.43
C MET A 548 -10.09 -29.50 -5.10
N ASP A 549 -10.08 -30.80 -5.46
CA ASP A 549 -8.94 -31.40 -6.18
C ASP A 549 -8.65 -30.65 -7.49
N LYS A 550 -9.70 -30.38 -8.29
CA LYS A 550 -9.55 -29.65 -9.56
C LYS A 550 -9.21 -28.17 -9.34
N PHE A 551 -9.76 -27.55 -8.34
CA PHE A 551 -9.50 -26.14 -8.01
C PHE A 551 -8.04 -25.93 -7.55
N GLU A 552 -7.48 -26.82 -6.73
CA GLU A 552 -6.07 -26.76 -6.36
C GLU A 552 -5.14 -26.94 -7.56
N GLN A 553 -5.47 -27.84 -8.50
CA GLN A 553 -4.71 -28.00 -9.74
C GLN A 553 -4.73 -26.70 -10.57
N MET A 554 -5.89 -26.05 -10.69
CA MET A 554 -6.03 -24.78 -11.40
C MET A 554 -5.31 -23.62 -10.70
N MET A 555 -5.38 -23.55 -9.37
CA MET A 555 -4.63 -22.55 -8.61
C MET A 555 -3.11 -22.69 -8.78
N ARG A 556 -2.57 -23.92 -8.84
CA ARG A 556 -1.13 -24.17 -9.11
C ARG A 556 -0.73 -23.69 -10.50
N TRP A 557 -1.55 -24.00 -11.50
CA TRP A 557 -1.34 -23.51 -12.87
C TRP A 557 -1.37 -21.98 -12.92
N LEU A 558 -2.40 -21.38 -12.32
CA LEU A 558 -2.58 -19.93 -12.29
C LEU A 558 -1.41 -19.24 -11.59
N ALA A 559 -0.97 -19.76 -10.42
CA ALA A 559 0.17 -19.22 -9.68
C ALA A 559 1.46 -19.24 -10.52
N ARG A 560 1.74 -20.34 -11.23
CA ARG A 560 2.89 -20.44 -12.14
C ARG A 560 2.82 -19.44 -13.29
N THR A 561 1.68 -19.37 -13.96
CA THR A 561 1.47 -18.48 -15.13
C THR A 561 1.58 -17.01 -14.70
N TYR A 562 1.01 -16.68 -13.55
CA TYR A 562 1.07 -15.35 -12.94
C TYR A 562 2.51 -14.98 -12.54
N ALA A 563 3.22 -15.88 -11.86
CA ALA A 563 4.62 -15.67 -11.47
C ALA A 563 5.51 -15.44 -12.70
N ASN A 564 5.32 -16.22 -13.78
CA ASN A 564 6.07 -16.08 -15.04
C ASN A 564 5.79 -14.73 -15.73
N ALA A 565 4.54 -14.29 -15.77
CA ALA A 565 4.17 -13.00 -16.34
C ALA A 565 4.86 -11.85 -15.60
N LEU A 566 4.80 -11.85 -14.26
CA LEU A 566 5.44 -10.83 -13.44
C LEU A 566 6.97 -10.86 -13.56
N HIS A 567 7.58 -12.05 -13.67
CA HIS A 567 9.03 -12.16 -13.86
C HIS A 567 9.49 -11.46 -15.16
N ILE A 568 8.79 -11.68 -16.26
CA ILE A 568 9.07 -11.01 -17.54
C ILE A 568 8.89 -9.50 -17.40
N ILE A 569 7.80 -9.05 -16.79
CA ILE A 569 7.49 -7.63 -16.61
C ILE A 569 8.60 -6.93 -15.83
N HIS A 570 8.99 -7.46 -14.67
CA HIS A 570 9.98 -6.82 -13.81
C HIS A 570 11.38 -6.81 -14.40
N TYR A 571 11.78 -7.90 -15.10
CA TYR A 571 13.02 -7.91 -15.87
C TYR A 571 13.04 -6.82 -16.94
N MET A 572 11.95 -6.68 -17.69
CA MET A 572 11.87 -5.68 -18.77
C MET A 572 11.75 -4.26 -18.23
N HIS A 573 11.14 -4.08 -17.06
CA HIS A 573 11.05 -2.80 -16.39
C HIS A 573 12.44 -2.29 -15.98
N ASP A 574 13.21 -3.10 -15.25
CA ASP A 574 14.57 -2.73 -14.85
C ASP A 574 15.48 -2.51 -16.06
N LYS A 575 15.23 -3.17 -17.19
CA LYS A 575 16.05 -3.05 -18.39
C LYS A 575 15.76 -1.80 -19.23
N TYR A 576 14.52 -1.35 -19.32
CA TYR A 576 14.10 -0.32 -20.26
C TYR A 576 13.52 0.94 -19.62
N ASP A 577 13.14 0.85 -18.34
CA ASP A 577 12.44 1.91 -17.61
C ASP A 577 12.85 1.98 -16.13
N TYR A 578 14.16 1.81 -15.86
CA TYR A 578 14.71 1.85 -14.50
C TYR A 578 14.52 3.24 -13.86
N GLU A 579 13.99 3.28 -12.65
CA GLU A 579 13.71 4.50 -11.89
C GLU A 579 14.94 4.89 -11.04
N ALA A 580 15.91 5.49 -11.67
CA ALA A 580 17.22 5.76 -11.09
C ALA A 580 17.16 6.74 -9.91
N PHE A 581 16.33 7.78 -10.01
CA PHE A 581 16.21 8.80 -8.98
C PHE A 581 15.51 8.23 -7.72
N GLU A 582 14.38 7.54 -7.90
CA GLU A 582 13.68 6.95 -6.76
C GLU A 582 14.53 5.90 -6.04
N MET A 583 15.24 5.06 -6.80
CA MET A 583 16.17 4.07 -6.25
C MET A 583 17.41 4.70 -5.58
N ALA A 584 17.81 5.91 -5.97
CA ALA A 584 18.85 6.66 -5.28
C ALA A 584 18.49 7.02 -3.84
N LEU A 585 17.20 7.07 -3.52
CA LEU A 585 16.67 7.37 -2.18
C LEU A 585 16.46 6.12 -1.31
N HIS A 586 16.99 4.97 -1.74
CA HIS A 586 16.99 3.72 -0.97
C HIS A 586 18.39 3.36 -0.49
N ASP A 587 18.45 2.47 0.50
CA ASP A 587 19.71 1.83 0.91
C ASP A 587 20.30 1.02 -0.25
N GLY A 588 21.61 0.77 -0.23
CA GLY A 588 22.24 -0.06 -1.25
C GLY A 588 21.72 -1.51 -1.23
N ASP A 589 21.59 -2.08 -0.04
CA ASP A 589 21.02 -3.42 0.18
C ASP A 589 19.50 -3.36 0.33
N VAL A 590 18.80 -3.10 -0.77
CA VAL A 590 17.33 -3.00 -0.78
C VAL A 590 16.71 -4.39 -0.65
N GLU A 591 15.84 -4.58 0.34
CA GLU A 591 14.96 -5.73 0.42
C GLU A 591 13.87 -5.62 -0.65
N ARG A 592 13.79 -6.63 -1.53
CA ARG A 592 12.81 -6.63 -2.62
C ARG A 592 11.62 -7.50 -2.27
N THR A 593 10.41 -6.96 -2.46
CA THR A 593 9.16 -7.72 -2.42
C THR A 593 8.52 -7.75 -3.80
N ARG A 594 7.66 -8.73 -4.03
CA ARG A 594 6.86 -8.84 -5.25
C ARG A 594 5.39 -8.92 -4.88
N ALA A 595 4.66 -7.87 -5.18
CA ALA A 595 3.22 -7.84 -4.99
C ALA A 595 2.54 -8.90 -5.86
N THR A 596 1.64 -9.67 -5.26
CA THR A 596 0.69 -10.51 -5.95
C THR A 596 -0.67 -10.28 -5.34
N GLY A 597 -1.74 -10.34 -6.11
CA GLY A 597 -3.07 -10.07 -5.58
C GLY A 597 -4.07 -11.11 -6.06
N ILE A 598 -5.10 -11.32 -5.26
CA ILE A 598 -6.24 -12.14 -5.63
C ILE A 598 -7.53 -11.32 -5.62
N ALA A 599 -8.46 -11.67 -6.51
CA ALA A 599 -9.80 -11.12 -6.60
C ALA A 599 -10.85 -12.22 -6.47
N GLY A 600 -12.00 -11.90 -5.89
CA GLY A 600 -13.15 -12.80 -5.76
C GLY A 600 -13.09 -13.74 -4.56
N LEU A 601 -12.35 -13.37 -3.49
CA LEU A 601 -12.22 -14.21 -2.29
C LEU A 601 -13.58 -14.59 -1.69
N SER A 602 -14.46 -13.62 -1.44
CA SER A 602 -15.78 -13.86 -0.85
C SER A 602 -16.65 -14.74 -1.75
N ILE A 603 -16.58 -14.59 -3.08
CA ILE A 603 -17.30 -15.42 -4.04
C ILE A 603 -16.82 -16.87 -3.96
N VAL A 604 -15.53 -17.10 -3.89
CA VAL A 604 -14.95 -18.44 -3.79
C VAL A 604 -15.29 -19.07 -2.45
N ALA A 605 -15.16 -18.33 -1.34
CA ALA A 605 -15.53 -18.80 -0.01
C ALA A 605 -17.02 -19.21 0.04
N ASP A 606 -17.90 -18.35 -0.45
CA ASP A 606 -19.35 -18.60 -0.52
C ASP A 606 -19.68 -19.79 -1.44
N SER A 607 -19.00 -19.88 -2.61
CA SER A 607 -19.17 -20.99 -3.54
C SER A 607 -18.77 -22.33 -2.91
N LEU A 608 -17.62 -22.37 -2.25
CA LEU A 608 -17.15 -23.56 -1.56
C LEU A 608 -18.03 -23.91 -0.36
N ALA A 609 -18.56 -22.91 0.37
CA ALA A 609 -19.50 -23.11 1.45
C ALA A 609 -20.82 -23.69 0.93
N ALA A 610 -21.36 -23.16 -0.18
CA ALA A 610 -22.56 -23.69 -0.82
C ALA A 610 -22.39 -25.14 -1.26
N ILE A 611 -21.23 -25.49 -1.83
CA ILE A 611 -20.94 -26.86 -2.27
C ILE A 611 -20.76 -27.80 -1.06
N LYS A 612 -20.05 -27.34 -0.02
CA LYS A 612 -19.67 -28.19 1.14
C LYS A 612 -20.78 -28.41 2.15
N PHE A 613 -21.54 -27.35 2.45
CA PHE A 613 -22.51 -27.32 3.55
C PHE A 613 -23.97 -27.29 3.06
N GLY A 614 -24.16 -26.95 1.79
CA GLY A 614 -25.44 -26.92 1.10
C GLY A 614 -25.51 -27.92 -0.04
N GLN A 615 -26.16 -27.51 -1.10
CA GLN A 615 -26.26 -28.25 -2.36
C GLN A 615 -26.16 -27.28 -3.52
N VAL A 616 -25.33 -27.61 -4.51
CA VAL A 616 -25.17 -26.82 -5.75
C VAL A 616 -25.45 -27.68 -6.95
N LYS A 617 -26.52 -27.32 -7.69
CA LYS A 617 -26.88 -27.93 -8.98
C LYS A 617 -26.34 -27.12 -10.12
N VAL A 618 -25.68 -27.76 -11.10
CA VAL A 618 -25.06 -27.11 -12.26
C VAL A 618 -26.03 -27.06 -13.44
N ILE A 619 -26.16 -25.88 -14.03
CA ILE A 619 -26.85 -25.65 -15.29
C ILE A 619 -25.80 -25.53 -16.39
N ARG A 620 -25.89 -26.41 -17.42
CA ARG A 620 -24.93 -26.47 -18.53
C ARG A 620 -25.55 -26.06 -19.84
N ASP A 621 -24.75 -25.42 -20.72
CA ASP A 621 -25.14 -25.13 -22.09
C ASP A 621 -24.90 -26.33 -23.02
N GLU A 622 -25.21 -26.17 -24.33
CA GLU A 622 -25.03 -27.18 -25.36
C GLU A 622 -23.56 -27.62 -25.55
N ARG A 623 -22.60 -26.77 -25.15
CA ARG A 623 -21.15 -27.04 -25.16
C ARG A 623 -20.70 -27.86 -23.95
N GLY A 624 -21.60 -28.13 -23.00
CA GLY A 624 -21.32 -28.75 -21.72
C GLY A 624 -20.64 -27.83 -20.72
N LEU A 625 -20.62 -26.52 -20.96
CA LEU A 625 -20.07 -25.53 -20.02
C LEU A 625 -21.07 -25.26 -18.90
N ALA A 626 -20.57 -25.19 -17.67
CA ALA A 626 -21.33 -24.67 -16.53
C ALA A 626 -21.58 -23.17 -16.70
N VAL A 627 -22.82 -22.80 -16.97
CA VAL A 627 -23.24 -21.42 -17.25
C VAL A 627 -24.20 -20.84 -16.20
N GLY A 628 -24.69 -21.68 -15.27
CA GLY A 628 -25.54 -21.28 -14.17
C GLY A 628 -25.48 -22.28 -13.03
N PHE A 629 -25.94 -21.85 -11.85
CA PHE A 629 -25.95 -22.65 -10.62
C PHE A 629 -27.18 -22.36 -9.79
N GLU A 630 -27.81 -23.40 -9.26
CA GLU A 630 -28.85 -23.32 -8.24
C GLU A 630 -28.25 -23.79 -6.92
N ASN A 631 -28.36 -23.02 -5.86
CA ASN A 631 -27.78 -23.35 -4.56
C ASN A 631 -28.75 -23.16 -3.39
N SER A 632 -28.44 -23.82 -2.28
CA SER A 632 -29.17 -23.68 -1.02
C SER A 632 -28.29 -24.10 0.17
N GLY A 633 -28.64 -23.64 1.35
CA GLY A 633 -28.23 -24.29 2.60
C GLY A 633 -26.86 -23.89 3.15
N TYR A 634 -26.35 -22.68 2.90
CA TYR A 634 -25.10 -22.18 3.47
C TYR A 634 -25.26 -20.80 4.11
N VAL A 635 -24.30 -20.41 4.95
CA VAL A 635 -24.18 -19.07 5.53
C VAL A 635 -23.07 -18.32 4.78
N PRO A 636 -23.33 -17.16 4.17
CA PRO A 636 -22.33 -16.41 3.44
C PRO A 636 -21.20 -15.83 4.33
N PHE A 637 -20.02 -15.61 3.75
CA PHE A 637 -18.92 -14.87 4.35
C PHE A 637 -19.37 -13.47 4.80
N GLY A 638 -18.82 -12.98 5.91
CA GLY A 638 -19.21 -11.68 6.50
C GLY A 638 -20.31 -11.77 7.56
N ASN A 639 -20.68 -12.98 7.99
CA ASN A 639 -21.68 -13.21 9.02
C ASN A 639 -21.10 -13.84 10.30
N ASN A 640 -19.80 -13.76 10.49
CA ASN A 640 -19.07 -14.37 11.60
C ASN A 640 -19.41 -15.86 11.77
N ASP A 641 -19.42 -16.58 10.65
CA ASP A 641 -19.63 -18.03 10.61
C ASP A 641 -18.30 -18.74 10.40
N ASP A 642 -17.81 -19.44 11.42
CA ASP A 642 -16.50 -20.07 11.42
C ASP A 642 -16.31 -21.07 10.26
N LYS A 643 -17.38 -21.69 9.76
CA LYS A 643 -17.29 -22.65 8.65
C LYS A 643 -16.96 -21.98 7.33
N THR A 644 -17.65 -20.90 7.01
CA THR A 644 -17.41 -20.14 5.78
C THR A 644 -16.14 -19.29 5.88
N ASP A 645 -15.90 -18.67 7.04
CA ASP A 645 -14.68 -17.89 7.29
C ASP A 645 -13.42 -18.76 7.15
N ALA A 646 -13.44 -20.02 7.65
CA ALA A 646 -12.34 -20.97 7.48
C ALA A 646 -12.05 -21.31 5.99
N LEU A 647 -13.05 -21.30 5.13
CA LEU A 647 -12.83 -21.49 3.69
C LEU A 647 -12.12 -20.28 3.04
N ALA A 648 -12.47 -19.06 3.45
CA ALA A 648 -11.78 -17.86 3.01
C ALA A 648 -10.29 -17.86 3.43
N LEU A 649 -10.01 -18.24 4.68
CA LEU A 649 -8.65 -18.43 5.19
C LEU A 649 -7.89 -19.45 4.34
N MET A 650 -8.44 -20.66 4.19
CA MET A 650 -7.82 -21.77 3.45
C MET A 650 -7.46 -21.38 2.01
N VAL A 651 -8.35 -20.68 1.30
CA VAL A 651 -8.09 -20.22 -0.07
C VAL A 651 -6.94 -19.21 -0.11
N THR A 652 -6.92 -18.26 0.82
CA THR A 652 -5.87 -17.24 0.92
C THR A 652 -4.50 -17.88 1.19
N GLU A 653 -4.42 -18.80 2.14
CA GLU A 653 -3.20 -19.51 2.50
C GLU A 653 -2.68 -20.38 1.33
N LYS A 654 -3.54 -21.23 0.76
CA LYS A 654 -3.16 -22.15 -0.34
C LYS A 654 -2.63 -21.40 -1.56
N PHE A 655 -3.30 -20.33 -1.99
CA PHE A 655 -2.82 -19.60 -3.16
C PHE A 655 -1.45 -18.94 -2.90
N MET A 656 -1.24 -18.39 -1.71
CA MET A 656 0.07 -17.83 -1.32
C MET A 656 1.16 -18.91 -1.23
N GLU A 657 0.84 -20.11 -0.71
CA GLU A 657 1.76 -21.24 -0.71
C GLU A 657 2.17 -21.63 -2.13
N PHE A 658 1.25 -21.66 -3.09
CA PHE A 658 1.55 -21.93 -4.49
C PHE A 658 2.42 -20.82 -5.10
N MET A 659 2.13 -19.56 -4.81
CA MET A 659 2.97 -18.44 -5.28
C MET A 659 4.41 -18.51 -4.75
N ARG A 660 4.61 -18.96 -3.51
CA ARG A 660 5.94 -19.11 -2.88
C ARG A 660 6.79 -20.22 -3.49
N GLN A 661 6.21 -21.17 -4.24
CA GLN A 661 6.93 -22.24 -4.90
C GLN A 661 7.69 -21.79 -6.15
N HIS A 662 7.46 -20.57 -6.63
CA HIS A 662 8.05 -20.05 -7.86
C HIS A 662 9.17 -19.07 -7.57
N ASN A 663 10.24 -19.18 -8.36
CA ASN A 663 11.33 -18.20 -8.33
C ASN A 663 10.82 -16.80 -8.68
N THR A 664 11.52 -15.81 -8.15
CA THR A 664 11.20 -14.40 -8.37
C THR A 664 12.37 -13.67 -8.98
N TYR A 665 12.08 -12.63 -9.73
CA TYR A 665 13.11 -11.75 -10.27
C TYR A 665 13.90 -11.11 -9.11
N ARG A 666 15.23 -11.18 -9.17
CA ARG A 666 16.19 -10.65 -8.16
C ARG A 666 15.90 -11.13 -6.73
N GLY A 667 15.39 -12.33 -6.56
CA GLY A 667 15.10 -12.91 -5.25
C GLY A 667 14.02 -12.19 -4.43
N ALA A 668 13.15 -11.40 -5.07
CA ALA A 668 12.09 -10.67 -4.38
C ALA A 668 11.16 -11.61 -3.62
N LYS A 669 10.82 -11.27 -2.38
CA LYS A 669 9.90 -12.06 -1.55
C LYS A 669 8.47 -11.90 -2.07
N PRO A 670 7.74 -12.98 -2.44
CA PRO A 670 6.33 -12.85 -2.81
C PRO A 670 5.50 -12.38 -1.63
N THR A 671 4.64 -11.40 -1.87
CA THR A 671 3.60 -10.94 -0.96
C THR A 671 2.24 -11.03 -1.65
N GLN A 672 1.16 -11.11 -0.89
CA GLN A 672 -0.20 -11.24 -1.43
C GLN A 672 -1.07 -10.13 -0.86
N SER A 673 -1.96 -9.60 -1.71
CA SER A 673 -3.01 -8.68 -1.29
C SER A 673 -4.40 -9.25 -1.56
N LEU A 674 -5.32 -8.91 -0.65
CA LEU A 674 -6.76 -9.09 -0.82
C LEU A 674 -7.34 -7.70 -1.15
N LEU A 675 -7.14 -7.29 -2.42
CA LEU A 675 -7.45 -5.93 -2.88
C LEU A 675 -7.83 -5.96 -4.36
N THR A 676 -8.99 -5.43 -4.71
CA THR A 676 -9.46 -5.37 -6.10
C THR A 676 -9.36 -3.97 -6.72
N ILE A 677 -9.16 -2.94 -5.91
CA ILE A 677 -9.34 -1.55 -6.35
C ILE A 677 -10.81 -1.41 -6.85
N THR A 678 -11.11 -0.52 -7.77
CA THR A 678 -12.43 -0.44 -8.43
C THR A 678 -12.59 -1.42 -9.61
N SER A 679 -11.56 -2.21 -9.87
CA SER A 679 -11.60 -3.27 -10.89
C SER A 679 -12.55 -4.43 -10.55
N ASN A 680 -13.17 -4.42 -9.36
CA ASN A 680 -14.21 -5.37 -8.98
C ASN A 680 -15.37 -5.41 -9.99
N VAL A 681 -15.74 -4.28 -10.59
CA VAL A 681 -16.73 -4.19 -11.67
C VAL A 681 -16.25 -4.93 -12.91
N VAL A 682 -15.00 -4.69 -13.32
CA VAL A 682 -14.39 -5.34 -14.49
C VAL A 682 -14.26 -6.86 -14.28
N TYR A 683 -13.83 -7.31 -13.10
CA TYR A 683 -13.77 -8.76 -12.81
C TYR A 683 -15.14 -9.40 -12.93
N GLY A 684 -16.18 -8.78 -12.38
CA GLY A 684 -17.55 -9.27 -12.51
C GLY A 684 -17.99 -9.36 -13.96
N LYS A 685 -17.77 -8.30 -14.75
CA LYS A 685 -18.11 -8.19 -16.17
C LYS A 685 -17.56 -9.36 -17.01
N TYR A 686 -16.35 -9.81 -16.72
CA TYR A 686 -15.67 -10.88 -17.45
C TYR A 686 -15.79 -12.27 -16.81
N THR A 687 -16.57 -12.44 -15.74
CA THR A 687 -16.77 -13.72 -15.06
C THR A 687 -18.21 -14.21 -15.20
N GLY A 688 -18.39 -15.49 -15.53
CA GLY A 688 -19.68 -16.17 -15.61
C GLY A 688 -20.41 -16.24 -14.27
N ALA A 689 -21.58 -16.91 -14.24
CA ALA A 689 -22.27 -17.21 -13.00
C ALA A 689 -21.41 -18.13 -12.12
N THR A 690 -21.55 -18.00 -10.79
CA THR A 690 -20.73 -18.74 -9.81
C THR A 690 -21.57 -19.58 -8.85
N PRO A 691 -21.03 -20.66 -8.27
CA PRO A 691 -21.78 -21.60 -7.44
C PRO A 691 -22.48 -21.00 -6.22
N ASP A 692 -22.00 -19.85 -5.72
CA ASP A 692 -22.63 -19.05 -4.65
C ASP A 692 -23.94 -18.35 -5.06
N GLY A 693 -24.34 -18.49 -6.34
CA GLY A 693 -25.54 -17.87 -6.93
C GLY A 693 -25.34 -16.45 -7.47
N ARG A 694 -24.11 -15.95 -7.58
CA ARG A 694 -23.83 -14.67 -8.25
C ARG A 694 -24.11 -14.81 -9.74
N PRO A 695 -24.99 -13.99 -10.35
CA PRO A 695 -25.21 -14.01 -11.79
C PRO A 695 -23.98 -13.61 -12.61
N ALA A 696 -23.89 -14.05 -13.85
CA ALA A 696 -22.85 -13.65 -14.79
C ALA A 696 -22.85 -12.12 -14.98
N GLY A 697 -21.66 -11.51 -14.99
CA GLY A 697 -21.49 -10.09 -15.22
C GLY A 697 -21.69 -9.18 -13.99
N VAL A 698 -22.27 -9.66 -12.90
CA VAL A 698 -22.45 -8.87 -11.68
C VAL A 698 -21.08 -8.54 -11.04
N PRO A 699 -20.82 -7.30 -10.60
CA PRO A 699 -19.59 -6.90 -9.93
C PRO A 699 -19.21 -7.81 -8.76
N PHE A 700 -17.90 -7.98 -8.53
CA PHE A 700 -17.39 -8.62 -7.33
C PHE A 700 -17.50 -7.68 -6.13
N ALA A 701 -17.47 -8.21 -4.92
CA ALA A 701 -17.21 -7.39 -3.75
C ALA A 701 -15.77 -6.84 -3.80
N PRO A 702 -15.52 -5.59 -3.36
CA PRO A 702 -14.19 -5.02 -3.37
C PRO A 702 -13.28 -5.66 -2.30
N GLY A 703 -12.07 -6.06 -2.70
CA GLY A 703 -11.06 -6.57 -1.76
C GLY A 703 -11.51 -7.78 -0.96
N ALA A 704 -11.44 -7.66 0.35
CA ALA A 704 -11.85 -8.68 1.32
C ALA A 704 -13.31 -8.53 1.79
N ASN A 705 -14.07 -7.64 1.17
CA ASN A 705 -15.47 -7.44 1.53
C ASN A 705 -16.31 -8.72 1.31
N PRO A 706 -17.30 -8.96 2.18
CA PRO A 706 -18.42 -9.85 1.84
C PRO A 706 -19.11 -9.41 0.55
N MET A 707 -19.77 -10.33 -0.14
CA MET A 707 -20.59 -9.98 -1.30
C MET A 707 -21.73 -9.04 -0.87
N ASN A 708 -21.96 -8.02 -1.68
CA ASN A 708 -22.94 -6.96 -1.41
C ASN A 708 -24.30 -7.51 -0.99
N GLY A 709 -24.81 -7.10 0.17
CA GLY A 709 -26.10 -7.48 0.74
C GLY A 709 -26.16 -8.90 1.36
N ARG A 710 -25.01 -9.62 1.46
CA ARG A 710 -24.98 -10.96 2.09
C ARG A 710 -24.55 -10.94 3.56
N ASP A 711 -23.92 -9.86 4.03
CA ASP A 711 -23.50 -9.61 5.41
C ASP A 711 -24.71 -9.08 6.23
N THR A 712 -25.61 -10.00 6.59
CA THR A 712 -26.92 -9.66 7.16
C THR A 712 -26.95 -9.62 8.68
N ARG A 713 -25.86 -10.00 9.37
CA ARG A 713 -25.79 -10.05 10.85
C ARG A 713 -25.21 -8.79 11.49
N GLY A 714 -25.11 -7.68 10.72
CA GLY A 714 -24.67 -6.37 11.20
C GLY A 714 -23.16 -6.13 11.11
N ALA A 715 -22.77 -4.90 11.46
CA ALA A 715 -21.42 -4.38 11.29
C ALA A 715 -20.35 -5.22 11.99
N VAL A 716 -20.58 -5.56 13.27
CA VAL A 716 -19.60 -6.30 14.08
C VAL A 716 -19.35 -7.69 13.51
N ALA A 717 -20.39 -8.38 12.99
CA ALA A 717 -20.22 -9.71 12.39
C ALA A 717 -19.37 -9.64 11.12
N ALA A 718 -19.60 -8.64 10.27
CA ALA A 718 -18.83 -8.44 9.06
C ALA A 718 -17.36 -8.11 9.35
N LEU A 719 -17.09 -7.20 10.29
CA LEU A 719 -15.76 -6.87 10.78
C LEU A 719 -15.04 -8.10 11.34
N SER A 720 -15.73 -8.92 12.14
CA SER A 720 -15.17 -10.13 12.74
C SER A 720 -14.77 -11.18 11.70
N SER A 721 -15.56 -11.39 10.65
CA SER A 721 -15.20 -12.31 9.56
C SER A 721 -13.94 -11.87 8.84
N VAL A 722 -13.83 -10.57 8.52
CA VAL A 722 -12.66 -10.01 7.81
C VAL A 722 -11.41 -10.00 8.70
N ALA A 723 -11.56 -9.73 10.00
CA ALA A 723 -10.45 -9.74 10.96
C ALA A 723 -9.77 -11.11 11.10
N LYS A 724 -10.46 -12.23 10.77
CA LYS A 724 -9.88 -13.58 10.78
C LYS A 724 -8.93 -13.85 9.63
N LEU A 725 -8.90 -13.02 8.58
CA LEU A 725 -8.06 -13.26 7.40
C LEU A 725 -6.56 -13.15 7.74
N PRO A 726 -5.72 -14.07 7.23
CA PRO A 726 -4.35 -14.25 7.72
C PRO A 726 -3.40 -13.19 7.15
N PHE A 727 -3.00 -12.20 7.94
CA PHE A 727 -2.03 -11.18 7.54
C PHE A 727 -0.66 -11.79 7.17
N GLN A 728 -0.20 -12.83 7.86
CA GLN A 728 1.08 -13.53 7.58
C GLN A 728 1.14 -14.15 6.16
N HIS A 729 -0.01 -14.35 5.54
CA HIS A 729 -0.14 -14.80 4.15
C HIS A 729 -0.55 -13.67 3.20
N SER A 730 -0.77 -12.45 3.72
CA SER A 730 -1.29 -11.30 2.98
C SER A 730 -0.54 -10.00 3.32
N HIS A 731 0.80 -10.06 3.38
CA HIS A 731 1.66 -8.91 3.72
C HIS A 731 1.57 -7.73 2.73
N ASP A 732 0.94 -7.91 1.58
CA ASP A 732 0.63 -6.82 0.65
C ASP A 732 -0.75 -6.18 0.91
N GLY A 733 -1.39 -6.58 2.02
CA GLY A 733 -2.53 -5.96 2.64
C GLY A 733 -3.88 -6.63 2.40
N ILE A 734 -4.79 -6.41 3.34
CA ILE A 734 -6.17 -6.93 3.35
C ILE A 734 -7.12 -5.73 3.35
N SER A 735 -7.64 -5.37 2.19
CA SER A 735 -8.50 -4.20 2.05
C SER A 735 -9.94 -4.51 2.43
N TYR A 736 -10.47 -3.77 3.40
CA TYR A 736 -11.89 -3.81 3.75
C TYR A 736 -12.50 -2.41 3.67
N THR A 737 -13.62 -2.29 2.96
CA THR A 737 -14.38 -1.03 2.83
C THR A 737 -15.68 -1.15 3.61
N PHE A 738 -15.80 -0.35 4.65
CA PHE A 738 -16.90 -0.34 5.58
C PHE A 738 -17.74 0.92 5.39
N ALA A 739 -19.05 0.76 5.27
CA ALA A 739 -19.98 1.87 5.19
C ALA A 739 -21.02 1.77 6.32
N ILE A 740 -21.26 2.88 7.00
CA ILE A 740 -22.21 2.98 8.12
C ILE A 740 -23.01 4.27 8.03
N SER A 741 -24.31 4.21 8.34
CA SER A 741 -25.09 5.43 8.38
C SER A 741 -24.77 6.27 9.62
N PRO A 742 -24.74 7.61 9.53
CA PRO A 742 -24.50 8.48 10.69
C PRO A 742 -25.46 8.20 11.85
N ALA A 743 -26.71 7.86 11.56
CA ALA A 743 -27.72 7.53 12.57
C ALA A 743 -27.37 6.28 13.39
N THR A 744 -26.70 5.30 12.79
CA THR A 744 -26.24 4.08 13.47
C THR A 744 -25.14 4.38 14.48
N LEU A 745 -24.28 5.33 14.19
CA LEU A 745 -23.24 5.79 15.13
C LEU A 745 -23.81 6.59 16.31
N GLY A 746 -25.02 7.14 16.18
CA GLY A 746 -25.68 7.89 17.26
C GLY A 746 -26.35 9.18 16.78
N LYS A 747 -27.08 9.83 17.69
CA LYS A 747 -27.84 11.05 17.40
C LYS A 747 -27.03 12.34 17.59
N GLN A 748 -25.98 12.30 18.41
CA GLN A 748 -25.15 13.45 18.74
C GLN A 748 -23.74 13.25 18.21
N SER A 749 -23.12 14.32 17.74
CA SER A 749 -21.76 14.27 17.16
C SER A 749 -20.74 13.59 18.07
N ASP A 750 -20.71 13.96 19.36
CA ASP A 750 -19.80 13.38 20.35
C ASP A 750 -20.03 11.87 20.52
N THR A 751 -21.29 11.42 20.50
CA THR A 751 -21.65 10.00 20.55
C THR A 751 -21.19 9.27 19.27
N GLN A 752 -21.36 9.88 18.11
CA GLN A 752 -20.92 9.33 16.82
C GLN A 752 -19.39 9.13 16.80
N ILE A 753 -18.65 10.15 17.24
CA ILE A 753 -17.18 10.11 17.35
C ILE A 753 -16.78 8.98 18.30
N THR A 754 -17.34 8.93 19.49
CA THR A 754 -17.03 7.92 20.51
C THR A 754 -17.32 6.49 20.03
N ASN A 755 -18.47 6.29 19.37
CA ASN A 755 -18.84 4.96 18.86
C ASN A 755 -17.96 4.53 17.69
N LEU A 756 -17.53 5.46 16.83
CA LEU A 756 -16.59 5.15 15.75
C LEU A 756 -15.20 4.80 16.30
N VAL A 757 -14.70 5.54 17.30
CA VAL A 757 -13.44 5.20 17.98
C VAL A 757 -13.50 3.82 18.60
N ASN A 758 -14.56 3.51 19.36
CA ASN A 758 -14.73 2.21 20.01
C ASN A 758 -14.80 1.06 18.99
N LEU A 759 -15.45 1.28 17.85
CA LEU A 759 -15.53 0.29 16.78
C LEU A 759 -14.13 0.04 16.16
N MET A 760 -13.33 1.08 15.97
CA MET A 760 -11.97 0.95 15.45
C MET A 760 -11.04 0.29 16.48
N ASP A 761 -11.11 0.65 17.76
CA ASP A 761 -10.34 0.00 18.82
C ASP A 761 -10.68 -1.51 18.93
N GLY A 762 -11.95 -1.86 18.76
CA GLY A 762 -12.37 -3.27 18.74
C GLY A 762 -11.95 -4.05 17.50
N TYR A 763 -11.81 -3.40 16.36
CA TYR A 763 -11.37 -4.02 15.12
C TYR A 763 -9.84 -4.14 15.01
N PHE A 764 -9.10 -3.10 15.42
CA PHE A 764 -7.64 -2.99 15.30
C PHE A 764 -6.92 -3.51 16.56
N THR A 765 -7.20 -4.74 16.96
CA THR A 765 -6.41 -5.43 17.99
C THR A 765 -5.12 -6.01 17.40
N PRO A 766 -4.12 -6.42 18.20
CA PRO A 766 -2.89 -7.04 17.68
C PRO A 766 -3.10 -8.27 16.78
N ASP A 767 -4.18 -9.01 16.98
CA ASP A 767 -4.60 -10.16 16.18
C ASP A 767 -5.87 -9.86 15.36
N GLY A 768 -6.23 -8.58 15.22
CA GLY A 768 -7.46 -8.12 14.58
C GLY A 768 -7.32 -7.83 13.09
N GLY A 769 -8.24 -6.99 12.59
CA GLY A 769 -8.26 -6.58 11.19
C GLY A 769 -7.05 -5.77 10.79
N HIS A 770 -6.66 -5.87 9.52
CA HIS A 770 -5.50 -5.17 8.98
C HIS A 770 -5.82 -3.72 8.58
N HIS A 771 -6.85 -3.51 7.77
CA HIS A 771 -7.15 -2.22 7.15
C HIS A 771 -8.65 -1.94 7.15
N LEU A 772 -9.03 -0.67 7.26
CA LEU A 772 -10.41 -0.21 7.19
C LEU A 772 -10.53 1.10 6.42
N ASN A 773 -11.25 1.08 5.31
CA ASN A 773 -11.84 2.27 4.71
C ASN A 773 -13.15 2.59 5.45
N VAL A 774 -13.27 3.79 5.97
CA VAL A 774 -14.50 4.22 6.69
C VAL A 774 -15.29 5.20 5.84
N ASN A 775 -16.50 4.82 5.47
CA ASN A 775 -17.48 5.66 4.84
C ASN A 775 -18.63 5.96 5.82
N VAL A 776 -18.92 7.23 6.04
CA VAL A 776 -20.04 7.65 6.90
C VAL A 776 -21.00 8.51 6.08
N PHE A 777 -22.04 7.88 5.54
CA PHE A 777 -23.04 8.56 4.74
C PHE A 777 -24.35 7.76 4.68
N ASP A 778 -25.40 8.42 4.26
CA ASP A 778 -26.68 7.80 3.91
C ASP A 778 -26.79 7.60 2.39
N ARG A 779 -27.48 6.53 1.98
CA ARG A 779 -27.68 6.20 0.56
C ARG A 779 -28.30 7.36 -0.24
N GLN A 780 -29.16 8.16 0.40
CA GLN A 780 -29.84 9.28 -0.24
C GLN A 780 -28.86 10.37 -0.71
N LEU A 781 -27.76 10.59 0.03
CA LEU A 781 -26.70 11.52 -0.37
C LEU A 781 -26.09 11.12 -1.72
N LEU A 782 -25.81 9.84 -1.91
CA LEU A 782 -25.21 9.33 -3.15
C LEU A 782 -26.21 9.43 -4.33
N VAL A 783 -27.49 9.16 -4.09
CA VAL A 783 -28.54 9.31 -5.11
C VAL A 783 -28.65 10.77 -5.54
N ASP A 784 -28.71 11.74 -4.60
CA ASP A 784 -28.77 13.16 -4.92
C ASP A 784 -27.51 13.63 -5.66
N ALA A 785 -26.34 13.08 -5.31
CA ALA A 785 -25.08 13.37 -6.00
C ALA A 785 -25.01 12.80 -7.43
N MET A 786 -25.71 11.71 -7.73
CA MET A 786 -25.85 11.20 -9.10
C MET A 786 -26.77 12.09 -9.94
N GLU A 787 -27.86 12.60 -9.33
CA GLU A 787 -28.85 13.45 -10.00
C GLU A 787 -28.37 14.90 -10.14
N HIS A 788 -27.55 15.38 -9.18
CA HIS A 788 -27.10 16.77 -9.07
C HIS A 788 -25.59 16.86 -8.79
N PRO A 789 -24.72 16.35 -9.68
CA PRO A 789 -23.28 16.29 -9.45
C PRO A 789 -22.63 17.67 -9.21
N GLU A 790 -23.22 18.74 -9.73
CA GLU A 790 -22.74 20.12 -9.54
C GLU A 790 -22.82 20.62 -8.10
N LYS A 791 -23.69 20.04 -7.27
CA LYS A 791 -23.80 20.34 -5.84
C LYS A 791 -22.70 19.68 -5.00
N TYR A 792 -22.05 18.64 -5.54
CA TYR A 792 -21.13 17.76 -4.82
C TYR A 792 -19.74 17.66 -5.45
N PRO A 793 -19.08 18.77 -5.83
CA PRO A 793 -17.83 18.75 -6.60
C PRO A 793 -16.66 18.07 -5.88
N GLN A 794 -16.70 17.98 -4.55
CA GLN A 794 -15.67 17.38 -3.71
C GLN A 794 -16.16 16.16 -2.92
N LEU A 795 -17.37 15.62 -3.21
CA LEU A 795 -17.85 14.43 -2.51
C LEU A 795 -16.87 13.29 -2.69
N THR A 796 -16.18 12.98 -1.61
CA THR A 796 -15.16 11.93 -1.55
C THR A 796 -15.74 10.70 -0.90
N ILE A 797 -15.53 9.53 -1.51
CA ILE A 797 -15.90 8.24 -0.97
C ILE A 797 -14.70 7.27 -1.00
N ARG A 798 -14.67 6.38 -0.04
CA ARG A 798 -13.70 5.27 0.00
C ARG A 798 -14.25 4.10 -0.82
N VAL A 799 -13.43 3.53 -1.69
CA VAL A 799 -13.88 2.46 -2.62
C VAL A 799 -13.23 1.11 -2.36
N SER A 800 -11.93 1.03 -2.35
CA SER A 800 -11.15 -0.19 -2.02
C SER A 800 -9.67 0.17 -1.86
N GLY A 801 -9.25 0.48 -0.63
CA GLY A 801 -7.88 0.90 -0.33
C GLY A 801 -7.54 2.35 -0.72
N TYR A 802 -8.45 3.11 -1.31
CA TYR A 802 -8.27 4.52 -1.64
C TYR A 802 -9.62 5.24 -1.76
N ALA A 803 -9.56 6.56 -1.85
CA ALA A 803 -10.73 7.39 -2.07
C ALA A 803 -10.86 7.82 -3.54
N VAL A 804 -12.06 8.14 -3.93
CA VAL A 804 -12.37 8.74 -5.24
C VAL A 804 -13.36 9.88 -5.06
N ASN A 805 -13.37 10.79 -6.02
CA ASN A 805 -14.46 11.75 -6.11
C ASN A 805 -15.66 11.03 -6.76
N PHE A 806 -16.77 10.92 -6.03
CA PHE A 806 -17.95 10.15 -6.43
C PHE A 806 -18.51 10.54 -7.80
N ILE A 807 -18.51 11.84 -8.10
CA ILE A 807 -19.04 12.33 -9.39
C ILE A 807 -18.14 12.05 -10.59
N LYS A 808 -16.89 11.56 -10.36
CA LYS A 808 -15.96 11.13 -11.41
C LYS A 808 -16.09 9.64 -11.76
N LEU A 809 -16.84 8.88 -10.98
CA LEU A 809 -17.13 7.47 -11.24
C LEU A 809 -18.00 7.32 -12.49
N THR A 810 -17.80 6.24 -13.25
CA THR A 810 -18.75 5.85 -14.28
C THR A 810 -20.10 5.49 -13.63
N HIS A 811 -21.18 5.57 -14.40
CA HIS A 811 -22.52 5.23 -13.90
C HIS A 811 -22.57 3.80 -13.33
N GLU A 812 -21.89 2.82 -13.98
CA GLU A 812 -21.80 1.45 -13.48
C GLU A 812 -21.08 1.36 -12.12
N GLN A 813 -20.00 2.13 -11.93
CA GLN A 813 -19.27 2.18 -10.65
C GLN A 813 -20.09 2.89 -9.56
N GLN A 814 -20.85 3.94 -9.89
CA GLN A 814 -21.76 4.59 -8.95
C GLN A 814 -22.86 3.63 -8.49
N LEU A 815 -23.43 2.84 -9.41
CA LEU A 815 -24.41 1.80 -9.08
C LEU A 815 -23.80 0.68 -8.22
N ASP A 816 -22.54 0.27 -8.49
CA ASP A 816 -21.81 -0.68 -7.61
C ASP A 816 -21.70 -0.13 -6.19
N VAL A 817 -21.26 1.12 -6.02
CA VAL A 817 -21.17 1.76 -4.70
C VAL A 817 -22.53 1.81 -3.99
N LEU A 818 -23.59 2.15 -4.71
CA LEU A 818 -24.96 2.15 -4.17
C LEU A 818 -25.46 0.76 -3.77
N SER A 819 -24.94 -0.30 -4.40
CA SER A 819 -25.32 -1.68 -4.10
C SER A 819 -24.63 -2.25 -2.86
N ARG A 820 -23.59 -1.58 -2.38
CA ARG A 820 -22.80 -2.04 -1.21
C ARG A 820 -23.62 -1.96 0.07
N THR A 821 -23.28 -2.83 1.00
CA THR A 821 -23.93 -2.83 2.31
C THR A 821 -23.62 -1.53 3.05
N ILE A 822 -24.65 -0.81 3.45
CA ILE A 822 -24.55 0.29 4.42
C ILE A 822 -25.11 -0.25 5.71
N ASN A 823 -24.30 -0.29 6.76
CA ASN A 823 -24.72 -0.85 8.05
C ASN A 823 -25.67 0.09 8.78
N HIS A 824 -26.85 -0.41 9.10
CA HIS A 824 -27.90 0.27 9.87
C HIS A 824 -28.04 -0.27 11.30
N SER A 825 -27.15 -1.21 11.71
CA SER A 825 -27.00 -1.74 13.06
C SER A 825 -25.53 -2.04 13.35
N LEU A 826 -25.11 -1.86 14.59
CA LEU A 826 -23.79 -2.23 15.08
C LEU A 826 -23.67 -3.74 15.28
#